data_e6d81ec5dc00539faf292232adad9556
#
_entry.id   e6d81ec5dc00539faf292232adad9556
#
_cell.length_a   1.000
_cell.length_b   1.000
_cell.length_c   1.000
_cell.angle_alpha   90.00
_cell.angle_beta   90.00
_cell.angle_gamma   90.00
#
_symmetry.space_group_name_H-M   'P 1'
#
loop_
_entity.id
_entity.type
_entity.pdbx_description
1 polymer ?
#
loop_
_entity_poly.entity_id
_entity_poly.type
_entity_poly.pdbx_seq_one_letter_code
_entity_poly.pdbx_strand_id
1 'polypeptide(L)'
;MNHKPLTTAELAELTAGLHRLSRNLWWTWNQEPQEIFHDLSPRGWTNLYHNAVAILHEVSDYELRMRLQEPEFADRVRTVLKNFDAYLQSKDTWGAQNAPELLKNPVAYFSAEFGFHETLPIAAGGLGMLAGDHAKAASDLGLGFVGITLFYREGYFQQTVNADNWQTEYYAHLKPQNLPIEPVLNANGEPLVCTVKVATSTVSFRAWRANVGRCPVYLLDANLPENEPHQRDLTLRVYGGDTTTRVMQEILLGVGGVRLLRELGLQPSTFHMNEGHAAFLTLELAREKMAEGKAFAQAWAETKQQCLFTTHTPVEAGHDRFSSELMGFAANKFCANLKLSHQELMGLGRVNPADEREPFCMTVLALKGSRAANGVSELHGAVSREMWQCLYPGKKVDEVPIGHVTNGVHVAGWMKGTVRRFWRKKLATAHEQPDMSTTETTRFWKSKPLIDWEREINEPQFWARMADPAFISDEELWSLRYRLRRELIEFSRRRLLIQGQRLTQGDFITFDHMLNPDALTIGFARRFATYKRAPLIFQQFENIVKLAHDKQRPVQFIFAGKAHPRDDEGKRFIQHIIHLSKFSDLKGHLFFIENYDVHVARQMVSGCDVWLNNPRRPLEASGTSGMKCGSHGCLNMSIMDGWWREGYDGTNGFSIGDDTHPASIEEQDRRDSANTFKVLTEEVIPCFYNRDATGIPRQWLGKVRRAMTTLVPQFSTWRMVQEYTRKYYQPK
;
A
#
# COMPACT_ATOMS: atom_id res chain seq x y z
N MET A 1 -4.54 9.30 45.62
CA MET A 1 -5.99 9.02 45.51
C MET A 1 -6.15 7.51 45.60
N ASN A 2 -6.96 6.98 46.52
CA ASN A 2 -7.23 5.54 46.61
C ASN A 2 -8.11 5.13 45.43
N HIS A 3 -7.47 4.62 44.38
CA HIS A 3 -8.21 4.03 43.27
C HIS A 3 -8.80 2.70 43.71
N LYS A 4 -10.10 2.55 43.53
CA LYS A 4 -10.78 1.28 43.79
C LYS A 4 -10.37 0.29 42.69
N PRO A 5 -9.92 -0.92 43.04
CA PRO A 5 -9.60 -1.95 42.03
C PRO A 5 -10.79 -2.20 41.10
N LEU A 6 -10.50 -2.51 39.83
CA LEU A 6 -11.54 -2.91 38.89
C LEU A 6 -12.22 -4.20 39.32
N THR A 7 -13.53 -4.24 39.16
CA THR A 7 -14.33 -5.45 39.39
C THR A 7 -14.02 -6.52 38.30
N THR A 8 -14.36 -7.77 38.60
CA THR A 8 -14.21 -8.87 37.62
C THR A 8 -14.98 -8.60 36.32
N ALA A 9 -16.15 -7.95 36.40
CA ALA A 9 -16.95 -7.60 35.22
C ALA A 9 -16.26 -6.53 34.38
N GLU A 10 -15.73 -5.46 34.97
CA GLU A 10 -14.99 -4.40 34.26
C GLU A 10 -13.71 -4.95 33.60
N LEU A 11 -12.98 -5.84 34.28
CA LEU A 11 -11.82 -6.51 33.74
C LEU A 11 -12.18 -7.37 32.50
N ALA A 12 -13.27 -8.14 32.58
CA ALA A 12 -13.76 -8.95 31.49
C ALA A 12 -14.18 -8.10 30.28
N GLU A 13 -14.86 -6.97 30.54
CA GLU A 13 -15.27 -6.02 29.49
C GLU A 13 -14.06 -5.42 28.74
N LEU A 14 -13.06 -4.93 29.50
CA LEU A 14 -11.84 -4.36 28.90
C LEU A 14 -11.04 -5.41 28.12
N THR A 15 -10.93 -6.63 28.66
CA THR A 15 -10.26 -7.75 27.99
C THR A 15 -10.95 -8.11 26.66
N ALA A 16 -12.27 -8.26 26.66
CA ALA A 16 -13.07 -8.51 25.47
C ALA A 16 -12.94 -7.37 24.45
N GLY A 17 -12.92 -6.13 24.95
CA GLY A 17 -12.69 -4.93 24.12
C GLY A 17 -11.34 -4.95 23.42
N LEU A 18 -10.26 -5.32 24.10
CA LEU A 18 -8.92 -5.43 23.52
C LEU A 18 -8.86 -6.53 22.46
N HIS A 19 -9.49 -7.70 22.68
CA HIS A 19 -9.58 -8.77 21.67
C HIS A 19 -10.35 -8.31 20.43
N ARG A 20 -11.47 -7.62 20.60
CA ARG A 20 -12.24 -7.05 19.50
C ARG A 20 -11.44 -6.00 18.72
N LEU A 21 -10.73 -5.12 19.42
CA LEU A 21 -9.87 -4.10 18.83
C LEU A 21 -8.72 -4.73 18.03
N SER A 22 -8.05 -5.76 18.57
CA SER A 22 -6.92 -6.42 17.91
C SER A 22 -7.29 -7.07 16.57
N ARG A 23 -8.56 -7.48 16.40
CA ARG A 23 -9.09 -8.09 15.18
C ARG A 23 -9.66 -7.09 14.18
N ASN A 24 -9.69 -5.80 14.50
CA ASN A 24 -10.08 -4.76 13.55
C ASN A 24 -8.84 -3.93 13.17
N LEU A 25 -8.50 -3.91 11.90
CA LEU A 25 -7.31 -3.22 11.39
C LEU A 25 -7.31 -1.71 11.61
N TRP A 26 -8.39 -1.11 12.16
CA TRP A 26 -8.43 0.29 12.55
C TRP A 26 -7.26 0.71 13.45
N TRP A 27 -6.79 -0.16 14.33
CA TRP A 27 -5.63 0.11 15.17
C TRP A 27 -4.35 0.35 14.37
N THR A 28 -4.23 -0.18 13.13
CA THR A 28 -3.01 -0.08 12.33
C THR A 28 -2.71 1.34 11.83
N TRP A 29 -3.71 2.20 11.76
CA TRP A 29 -3.54 3.61 11.39
C TRP A 29 -3.87 4.59 12.52
N ASN A 30 -4.05 4.07 13.72
CA ASN A 30 -4.21 4.83 14.95
C ASN A 30 -3.09 4.54 15.94
N GLN A 31 -2.45 5.60 16.44
CA GLN A 31 -1.27 5.44 17.28
C GLN A 31 -1.61 4.95 18.68
N GLU A 32 -2.71 5.44 19.26
CA GLU A 32 -3.09 5.17 20.63
C GLU A 32 -3.30 3.67 20.90
N PRO A 33 -4.06 2.93 20.07
CA PRO A 33 -4.14 1.48 20.22
C PRO A 33 -2.80 0.78 19.99
N GLN A 34 -1.95 1.27 19.09
CA GLN A 34 -0.60 0.71 18.92
C GLN A 34 0.24 0.86 20.20
N GLU A 35 0.16 1.99 20.88
CA GLU A 35 0.83 2.22 22.18
C GLU A 35 0.28 1.31 23.28
N ILE A 36 -1.03 1.02 23.30
CA ILE A 36 -1.62 0.04 24.24
C ILE A 36 -1.00 -1.34 24.03
N PHE A 37 -0.96 -1.86 22.79
CA PHE A 37 -0.38 -3.17 22.50
C PHE A 37 1.14 -3.21 22.73
N HIS A 38 1.85 -2.14 22.39
CA HIS A 38 3.26 -1.99 22.72
C HIS A 38 3.52 -2.07 24.22
N ASP A 39 2.73 -1.36 25.04
CA ASP A 39 2.93 -1.28 26.47
C ASP A 39 2.53 -2.59 27.19
N LEU A 40 1.69 -3.42 26.58
CA LEU A 40 1.39 -4.77 27.05
C LEU A 40 2.63 -5.69 26.94
N SER A 41 3.34 -5.63 25.82
CA SER A 41 4.55 -6.40 25.59
C SER A 41 5.53 -5.65 24.66
N PRO A 42 6.42 -4.79 25.17
CA PRO A 42 7.37 -4.04 24.36
C PRO A 42 8.31 -4.92 23.53
N ARG A 43 8.72 -6.08 24.09
CA ARG A 43 9.52 -7.08 23.36
C ARG A 43 8.68 -7.82 22.32
N GLY A 44 7.49 -8.27 22.71
CA GLY A 44 6.53 -8.91 21.81
C GLY A 44 6.16 -8.00 20.65
N TRP A 45 5.96 -6.71 20.89
CA TRP A 45 5.68 -5.73 19.83
C TRP A 45 6.72 -5.78 18.70
N THR A 46 8.00 -5.83 19.04
CA THR A 46 9.08 -5.94 18.05
C THR A 46 9.20 -7.35 17.46
N ASN A 47 9.17 -8.40 18.32
CA ASN A 47 9.47 -9.78 17.92
C ASN A 47 8.31 -10.45 17.15
N LEU A 48 7.07 -10.01 17.38
CA LEU A 48 5.86 -10.51 16.72
C LEU A 48 5.37 -9.59 15.60
N TYR A 49 6.28 -8.79 15.02
CA TYR A 49 5.99 -7.92 13.87
C TYR A 49 4.80 -6.98 14.10
N HIS A 50 4.72 -6.38 15.30
CA HIS A 50 3.65 -5.45 15.70
C HIS A 50 2.23 -6.07 15.63
N ASN A 51 2.11 -7.37 15.88
CA ASN A 51 0.87 -8.10 15.74
C ASN A 51 0.06 -8.08 17.04
N ALA A 52 -0.97 -7.24 17.10
CA ALA A 52 -1.82 -7.08 18.27
C ALA A 52 -2.52 -8.39 18.71
N VAL A 53 -2.94 -9.24 17.77
CA VAL A 53 -3.55 -10.54 18.08
C VAL A 53 -2.54 -11.48 18.73
N ALA A 54 -1.33 -11.58 18.15
CA ALA A 54 -0.27 -12.43 18.68
C ALA A 54 0.21 -11.95 20.06
N ILE A 55 0.25 -10.64 20.32
CA ILE A 55 0.60 -10.07 21.63
C ILE A 55 -0.43 -10.49 22.69
N LEU A 56 -1.72 -10.41 22.39
CA LEU A 56 -2.77 -10.86 23.33
C LEU A 56 -2.74 -12.38 23.58
N HIS A 57 -2.14 -13.18 22.68
CA HIS A 57 -1.88 -14.60 22.92
C HIS A 57 -0.59 -14.85 23.70
N GLU A 58 0.40 -13.97 23.60
CA GLU A 58 1.68 -14.08 24.31
C GLU A 58 1.54 -13.69 25.78
N VAL A 59 0.80 -12.60 26.04
CA VAL A 59 0.56 -12.08 27.40
C VAL A 59 -0.40 -13.02 28.14
N SER A 60 0.00 -13.49 29.31
CA SER A 60 -0.86 -14.35 30.13
C SER A 60 -2.10 -13.58 30.65
N ASP A 61 -3.19 -14.30 30.91
CA ASP A 61 -4.40 -13.72 31.51
C ASP A 61 -4.10 -13.00 32.84
N TYR A 62 -3.13 -13.51 33.59
CA TYR A 62 -2.71 -12.90 34.84
C TYR A 62 -2.00 -11.56 34.60
N GLU A 63 -1.03 -11.51 33.70
CA GLU A 63 -0.31 -10.28 33.36
C GLU A 63 -1.26 -9.22 32.77
N LEU A 64 -2.16 -9.62 31.88
CA LEU A 64 -3.16 -8.71 31.32
C LEU A 64 -4.06 -8.12 32.42
N ARG A 65 -4.54 -8.95 33.35
CA ARG A 65 -5.36 -8.48 34.49
C ARG A 65 -4.57 -7.53 35.38
N MET A 66 -3.31 -7.86 35.71
CA MET A 66 -2.48 -6.99 36.56
C MET A 66 -2.26 -5.64 35.87
N ARG A 67 -1.98 -5.64 34.57
CA ARG A 67 -1.79 -4.43 33.78
C ARG A 67 -3.07 -3.56 33.74
N LEU A 68 -4.23 -4.20 33.56
CA LEU A 68 -5.54 -3.51 33.57
C LEU A 68 -5.93 -2.97 34.97
N GLN A 69 -5.34 -3.48 36.06
CA GLN A 69 -5.54 -2.89 37.40
C GLN A 69 -4.76 -1.59 37.62
N GLU A 70 -3.81 -1.27 36.76
CA GLU A 70 -3.12 0.02 36.79
C GLU A 70 -4.07 1.12 36.28
N PRO A 71 -4.43 2.11 37.09
CA PRO A 71 -5.50 3.07 36.75
C PRO A 71 -5.23 3.84 35.46
N GLU A 72 -4.00 4.30 35.27
CA GLU A 72 -3.60 5.06 34.09
C GLU A 72 -3.73 4.22 32.80
N PHE A 73 -3.28 2.96 32.85
CA PHE A 73 -3.38 2.06 31.73
C PHE A 73 -4.84 1.70 31.41
N ALA A 74 -5.65 1.39 32.44
CA ALA A 74 -7.07 1.10 32.28
C ALA A 74 -7.85 2.27 31.67
N ASP A 75 -7.55 3.51 32.08
CA ASP A 75 -8.20 4.70 31.55
C ASP A 75 -7.82 4.96 30.07
N ARG A 76 -6.57 4.67 29.71
CA ARG A 76 -6.12 4.71 28.31
C ARG A 76 -6.89 3.66 27.48
N VAL A 77 -7.00 2.43 27.96
CA VAL A 77 -7.75 1.36 27.29
C VAL A 77 -9.22 1.75 27.12
N ARG A 78 -9.89 2.23 28.18
CA ARG A 78 -11.28 2.72 28.08
C ARG A 78 -11.45 3.81 27.04
N THR A 79 -10.53 4.77 27.02
CA THR A 79 -10.55 5.88 26.05
C THR A 79 -10.43 5.37 24.63
N VAL A 80 -9.48 4.47 24.37
CA VAL A 80 -9.29 3.87 23.04
C VAL A 80 -10.51 3.08 22.61
N LEU A 81 -11.07 2.25 23.48
CA LEU A 81 -12.27 1.45 23.17
C LEU A 81 -13.49 2.35 22.89
N LYS A 82 -13.68 3.39 23.70
CA LYS A 82 -14.75 4.39 23.47
C LYS A 82 -14.59 5.07 22.10
N ASN A 83 -13.38 5.47 21.74
CA ASN A 83 -13.12 6.11 20.44
C ASN A 83 -13.32 5.13 19.28
N PHE A 84 -12.92 3.88 19.46
CA PHE A 84 -13.14 2.82 18.47
C PHE A 84 -14.63 2.59 18.25
N ASP A 85 -15.43 2.50 19.31
CA ASP A 85 -16.87 2.33 19.21
C ASP A 85 -17.56 3.56 18.58
N ALA A 86 -17.14 4.75 18.96
CA ALA A 86 -17.63 5.99 18.37
C ALA A 86 -17.30 6.05 16.86
N TYR A 87 -16.07 5.64 16.48
CA TYR A 87 -15.68 5.54 15.07
C TYR A 87 -16.61 4.59 14.31
N LEU A 88 -16.82 3.37 14.81
CA LEU A 88 -17.65 2.37 14.12
C LEU A 88 -19.13 2.77 14.02
N GLN A 89 -19.65 3.47 15.02
CA GLN A 89 -21.08 3.83 15.13
C GLN A 89 -21.43 5.18 14.51
N SER A 90 -20.43 5.98 14.17
CA SER A 90 -20.67 7.32 13.58
C SER A 90 -21.47 7.22 12.28
N LYS A 91 -22.60 7.94 12.29
CA LYS A 91 -23.47 8.12 11.11
C LYS A 91 -23.21 9.46 10.38
N ASP A 92 -22.48 10.36 11.04
CA ASP A 92 -22.09 11.64 10.44
C ASP A 92 -20.77 11.47 9.70
N THR A 93 -20.84 10.83 8.54
CA THR A 93 -19.69 10.57 7.66
C THR A 93 -19.88 11.20 6.30
N TRP A 94 -18.77 11.45 5.61
CA TRP A 94 -18.84 11.97 4.25
C TRP A 94 -19.65 11.06 3.32
N GLY A 95 -19.50 9.75 3.43
CA GLY A 95 -20.22 8.75 2.63
C GLY A 95 -21.73 8.81 2.88
N ALA A 96 -22.15 8.92 4.14
CA ALA A 96 -23.56 9.04 4.49
C ALA A 96 -24.21 10.32 3.95
N GLN A 97 -23.43 11.40 3.87
CA GLN A 97 -23.91 12.69 3.37
C GLN A 97 -23.88 12.79 1.84
N ASN A 98 -22.90 12.19 1.18
CA ASN A 98 -22.64 12.41 -0.26
C ASN A 98 -22.97 11.20 -1.14
N ALA A 99 -23.06 9.98 -0.60
CA ALA A 99 -23.37 8.76 -1.34
C ALA A 99 -24.15 7.75 -0.47
N PRO A 100 -25.29 8.14 0.12
CA PRO A 100 -26.07 7.30 1.05
C PRO A 100 -26.59 6.00 0.40
N GLU A 101 -26.79 5.98 -0.92
CA GLU A 101 -27.21 4.80 -1.68
C GLU A 101 -26.18 3.66 -1.60
N LEU A 102 -24.90 3.98 -1.48
CA LEU A 102 -23.84 2.98 -1.37
C LEU A 102 -23.85 2.27 -0.01
N LEU A 103 -24.43 2.86 1.03
CA LEU A 103 -24.58 2.18 2.34
C LEU A 103 -25.48 0.95 2.23
N LYS A 104 -26.45 0.97 1.33
CA LYS A 104 -27.35 -0.16 1.06
C LYS A 104 -26.78 -1.11 0.01
N ASN A 105 -26.22 -0.55 -1.07
CA ASN A 105 -25.68 -1.29 -2.20
C ASN A 105 -24.19 -0.92 -2.38
N PRO A 106 -23.28 -1.54 -1.63
CA PRO A 106 -21.90 -1.12 -1.55
C PRO A 106 -21.14 -1.28 -2.88
N VAL A 107 -20.00 -0.62 -2.97
CA VAL A 107 -19.00 -0.92 -3.98
C VAL A 107 -18.28 -2.20 -3.60
N ALA A 108 -18.26 -3.18 -4.50
CA ALA A 108 -17.43 -4.38 -4.36
C ALA A 108 -16.11 -4.17 -5.10
N TYR A 109 -15.01 -4.09 -4.35
CA TYR A 109 -13.67 -3.81 -4.85
C TYR A 109 -12.84 -5.08 -4.87
N PHE A 110 -12.50 -5.54 -6.07
CA PHE A 110 -11.76 -6.77 -6.31
C PHE A 110 -10.30 -6.47 -6.59
N SER A 111 -9.40 -7.07 -5.84
CA SER A 111 -7.96 -6.96 -6.04
C SER A 111 -7.26 -8.29 -5.73
N ALA A 112 -6.26 -8.65 -6.53
CA ALA A 112 -5.45 -9.84 -6.27
C ALA A 112 -4.67 -9.75 -4.95
N GLU A 113 -4.41 -8.54 -4.45
CA GLU A 113 -3.65 -8.29 -3.23
C GLU A 113 -4.19 -7.08 -2.46
N PHE A 114 -4.07 -7.10 -1.12
CA PHE A 114 -4.34 -5.97 -0.24
C PHE A 114 -3.21 -5.80 0.77
N GLY A 115 -2.62 -4.63 0.82
CA GLY A 115 -1.54 -4.29 1.74
C GLY A 115 -2.05 -3.39 2.88
N PHE A 116 -2.35 -3.98 4.01
CA PHE A 116 -2.87 -3.26 5.17
C PHE A 116 -1.79 -2.89 6.19
N HIS A 117 -1.04 -3.90 6.61
CA HIS A 117 -0.05 -3.83 7.67
C HIS A 117 0.88 -5.04 7.58
N GLU A 118 2.09 -4.95 8.15
CA GLU A 118 3.06 -6.05 8.18
C GLU A 118 2.55 -7.32 8.86
N THR A 119 1.50 -7.24 9.69
CA THR A 119 0.87 -8.40 10.35
C THR A 119 0.05 -9.27 9.41
N LEU A 120 -0.34 -8.75 8.25
CA LEU A 120 -1.11 -9.49 7.23
C LEU A 120 -0.42 -9.33 5.86
N PRO A 121 0.69 -10.06 5.62
CA PRO A 121 1.58 -9.85 4.48
C PRO A 121 1.04 -10.51 3.19
N ILE A 122 -0.14 -10.13 2.74
CA ILE A 122 -0.82 -10.64 1.54
C ILE A 122 -0.71 -9.68 0.34
N ALA A 123 0.32 -8.85 0.32
CA ALA A 123 0.61 -7.93 -0.76
C ALA A 123 2.07 -8.01 -1.19
N ALA A 124 2.30 -7.99 -2.51
CA ALA A 124 3.63 -8.02 -3.09
C ALA A 124 4.19 -6.62 -3.40
N GLY A 125 3.32 -5.65 -3.67
CA GLY A 125 3.79 -4.36 -4.14
C GLY A 125 2.78 -3.22 -4.07
N GLY A 126 2.99 -2.22 -4.94
CA GLY A 126 2.23 -0.97 -4.95
C GLY A 126 0.73 -1.14 -5.18
N LEU A 127 0.33 -2.15 -5.96
CA LEU A 127 -1.07 -2.46 -6.24
C LEU A 127 -1.82 -2.80 -4.95
N GLY A 128 -1.24 -3.70 -4.14
CA GLY A 128 -1.84 -4.10 -2.86
C GLY A 128 -1.82 -2.97 -1.83
N MET A 129 -0.73 -2.19 -1.77
CA MET A 129 -0.67 -1.03 -0.87
C MET A 129 -1.76 -0.02 -1.20
N LEU A 130 -2.01 0.24 -2.48
CA LEU A 130 -3.08 1.12 -2.91
C LEU A 130 -4.45 0.57 -2.54
N ALA A 131 -4.71 -0.72 -2.78
CA ALA A 131 -5.97 -1.38 -2.40
C ALA A 131 -6.23 -1.28 -0.88
N GLY A 132 -5.21 -1.51 -0.07
CA GLY A 132 -5.28 -1.34 1.39
C GLY A 132 -5.56 0.09 1.81
N ASP A 133 -4.85 1.06 1.24
CA ASP A 133 -5.05 2.48 1.51
C ASP A 133 -6.43 2.96 1.03
N HIS A 134 -6.95 2.43 -0.09
CA HIS A 134 -8.31 2.69 -0.57
C HIS A 134 -9.36 2.20 0.44
N ALA A 135 -9.23 0.97 0.94
CA ALA A 135 -10.16 0.40 1.91
C ALA A 135 -10.15 1.18 3.24
N LYS A 136 -8.96 1.61 3.72
CA LYS A 136 -8.84 2.47 4.91
C LYS A 136 -9.54 3.82 4.70
N ALA A 137 -9.31 4.46 3.55
CA ALA A 137 -9.97 5.73 3.23
C ALA A 137 -11.49 5.58 3.05
N ALA A 138 -11.96 4.50 2.42
CA ALA A 138 -13.39 4.19 2.32
C ALA A 138 -14.02 4.02 3.71
N SER A 139 -13.29 3.38 4.63
CA SER A 139 -13.71 3.25 6.03
C SER A 139 -13.79 4.61 6.75
N ASP A 140 -12.76 5.45 6.63
CA ASP A 140 -12.74 6.76 7.27
C ASP A 140 -13.83 7.69 6.71
N LEU A 141 -14.06 7.63 5.40
CA LEU A 141 -15.17 8.32 4.73
C LEU A 141 -16.55 7.76 5.09
N GLY A 142 -16.64 6.57 5.69
CA GLY A 142 -17.90 5.88 5.95
C GLY A 142 -18.66 5.50 4.69
N LEU A 143 -17.94 5.11 3.64
CA LEU A 143 -18.51 4.68 2.36
C LEU A 143 -18.98 3.23 2.46
N GLY A 144 -20.09 2.89 1.81
CA GLY A 144 -20.50 1.50 1.60
C GLY A 144 -19.51 0.79 0.66
N PHE A 145 -18.64 -0.04 1.23
CA PHE A 145 -17.52 -0.67 0.55
C PHE A 145 -17.28 -2.09 1.07
N VAL A 146 -16.99 -3.03 0.17
CA VAL A 146 -16.58 -4.39 0.48
C VAL A 146 -15.42 -4.79 -0.42
N GLY A 147 -14.33 -5.29 0.17
CA GLY A 147 -13.17 -5.80 -0.58
C GLY A 147 -13.25 -7.30 -0.79
N ILE A 148 -12.72 -7.78 -1.92
CA ILE A 148 -12.56 -9.21 -2.26
C ILE A 148 -11.12 -9.46 -2.70
N THR A 149 -10.49 -10.47 -2.09
CA THR A 149 -9.14 -10.94 -2.44
C THR A 149 -8.97 -12.42 -2.12
N LEU A 150 -7.75 -12.94 -2.26
CA LEU A 150 -7.40 -14.30 -1.88
C LEU A 150 -6.64 -14.33 -0.55
N PHE A 151 -6.85 -15.35 0.26
CA PHE A 151 -6.05 -15.62 1.45
C PHE A 151 -4.81 -16.42 1.06
N TYR A 152 -3.69 -15.75 0.96
CA TYR A 152 -2.42 -16.40 0.65
C TYR A 152 -1.77 -16.91 1.94
N ARG A 153 -1.86 -18.22 2.22
CA ARG A 153 -1.38 -18.81 3.47
C ARG A 153 0.13 -18.75 3.68
N GLU A 154 0.91 -18.47 2.64
CA GLU A 154 2.35 -18.14 2.72
C GLU A 154 2.63 -16.69 2.35
N GLY A 155 1.60 -15.90 2.06
CA GLY A 155 1.70 -14.48 1.78
C GLY A 155 2.68 -14.13 0.66
N TYR A 156 3.44 -13.06 0.88
CA TYR A 156 4.60 -12.70 0.07
C TYR A 156 5.88 -12.97 0.86
N PHE A 157 6.96 -13.33 0.19
CA PHE A 157 8.17 -13.83 0.81
C PHE A 157 8.87 -12.82 1.73
N GLN A 158 9.58 -13.35 2.72
CA GLN A 158 10.61 -12.65 3.46
C GLN A 158 11.93 -12.78 2.71
N GLN A 159 12.63 -11.65 2.55
CA GLN A 159 13.89 -11.58 1.84
C GLN A 159 15.04 -11.74 2.80
N THR A 160 16.00 -12.59 2.46
CA THR A 160 17.32 -12.59 3.02
C THR A 160 18.37 -12.49 1.90
N VAL A 161 19.55 -12.04 2.25
CA VAL A 161 20.69 -11.96 1.33
C VAL A 161 21.71 -13.00 1.77
N ASN A 162 22.16 -13.85 0.84
CA ASN A 162 23.16 -14.89 1.12
C ASN A 162 24.60 -14.34 1.08
N ALA A 163 25.58 -15.22 1.27
CA ALA A 163 27.01 -14.86 1.25
C ALA A 163 27.49 -14.28 -0.10
N ASP A 164 26.84 -14.67 -1.21
CA ASP A 164 27.11 -14.15 -2.56
C ASP A 164 26.41 -12.83 -2.84
N ASN A 165 25.82 -12.20 -1.83
CA ASN A 165 24.98 -11.01 -1.92
C ASN A 165 23.72 -11.20 -2.78
N TRP A 166 23.29 -12.45 -3.00
CA TRP A 166 22.11 -12.80 -3.78
C TRP A 166 20.86 -12.84 -2.92
N GLN A 167 19.74 -12.31 -3.42
CA GLN A 167 18.45 -12.42 -2.76
C GLN A 167 18.00 -13.88 -2.68
N THR A 168 17.59 -14.30 -1.50
CA THR A 168 16.90 -15.58 -1.25
C THR A 168 15.54 -15.33 -0.60
N GLU A 169 14.60 -16.23 -0.87
CA GLU A 169 13.20 -16.11 -0.46
C GLU A 169 12.84 -17.16 0.58
N TYR A 170 12.24 -16.69 1.68
CA TYR A 170 11.65 -17.53 2.70
C TYR A 170 10.15 -17.27 2.79
N TYR A 171 9.34 -18.32 2.84
CA TYR A 171 7.89 -18.25 2.94
C TYR A 171 7.43 -18.78 4.31
N ALA A 172 6.88 -17.90 5.12
CA ALA A 172 6.32 -18.26 6.42
C ALA A 172 4.86 -18.68 6.29
N HIS A 173 4.47 -19.79 6.92
CA HIS A 173 3.06 -20.17 6.99
C HIS A 173 2.28 -19.26 7.92
N LEU A 174 1.29 -18.56 7.37
CA LEU A 174 0.38 -17.71 8.10
C LEU A 174 -0.68 -18.56 8.81
N LYS A 175 -0.79 -18.42 10.13
CA LYS A 175 -1.81 -19.10 10.95
C LYS A 175 -2.97 -18.15 11.18
N PRO A 176 -4.18 -18.41 10.63
CA PRO A 176 -5.33 -17.49 10.73
C PRO A 176 -5.68 -17.05 12.14
N GLN A 177 -5.52 -17.95 13.13
CA GLN A 177 -5.80 -17.63 14.53
C GLN A 177 -4.91 -16.50 15.11
N ASN A 178 -3.71 -16.29 14.53
CA ASN A 178 -2.77 -15.25 14.96
C ASN A 178 -2.87 -13.98 14.10
N LEU A 179 -3.83 -13.91 13.18
CA LEU A 179 -4.00 -12.79 12.26
C LEU A 179 -5.24 -11.98 12.63
N PRO A 180 -5.30 -10.69 12.26
CA PRO A 180 -6.48 -9.87 12.46
C PRO A 180 -7.61 -10.18 11.46
N ILE A 181 -7.99 -11.45 11.37
CA ILE A 181 -9.05 -11.98 10.52
C ILE A 181 -9.96 -12.91 11.31
N GLU A 182 -11.19 -13.08 10.83
CA GLU A 182 -12.21 -13.93 11.44
C GLU A 182 -12.81 -14.86 10.39
N PRO A 183 -13.21 -16.10 10.74
CA PRO A 183 -13.90 -16.97 9.80
C PRO A 183 -15.27 -16.38 9.44
N VAL A 184 -15.67 -16.53 8.18
CA VAL A 184 -17.03 -16.25 7.77
C VAL A 184 -17.86 -17.52 8.02
N LEU A 185 -18.93 -17.37 8.82
CA LEU A 185 -19.76 -18.49 9.25
C LEU A 185 -21.13 -18.45 8.56
N ASN A 186 -21.70 -19.62 8.34
CA ASN A 186 -23.09 -19.81 7.90
C ASN A 186 -24.06 -19.65 9.10
N ALA A 187 -25.35 -19.78 8.85
CA ALA A 187 -26.38 -19.66 9.87
C ALA A 187 -26.28 -20.72 11.01
N ASN A 188 -25.59 -21.82 10.79
CA ASN A 188 -25.36 -22.88 11.77
C ASN A 188 -24.11 -22.68 12.61
N GLY A 189 -23.34 -21.60 12.36
CA GLY A 189 -22.07 -21.33 13.05
C GLY A 189 -20.87 -22.11 12.49
N GLU A 190 -21.02 -22.75 11.32
CA GLU A 190 -19.95 -23.46 10.62
C GLU A 190 -19.32 -22.55 9.55
N PRO A 191 -18.07 -22.81 9.11
CA PRO A 191 -17.48 -22.06 8.00
C PRO A 191 -18.36 -22.05 6.76
N LEU A 192 -18.65 -20.88 6.21
CA LEU A 192 -19.36 -20.72 4.95
C LEU A 192 -18.48 -21.24 3.82
N VAL A 193 -18.92 -22.30 3.14
CA VAL A 193 -18.21 -22.91 2.01
C VAL A 193 -18.96 -22.62 0.71
N CYS A 194 -18.23 -22.05 -0.25
CA CYS A 194 -18.69 -21.84 -1.61
C CYS A 194 -17.90 -22.71 -2.59
N THR A 195 -18.35 -22.80 -3.83
CA THR A 195 -17.67 -23.60 -4.85
C THR A 195 -17.54 -22.83 -6.17
N VAL A 196 -16.43 -23.09 -6.88
CA VAL A 196 -16.22 -22.63 -8.25
C VAL A 196 -15.79 -23.79 -9.13
N LYS A 197 -16.32 -23.88 -10.34
CA LYS A 197 -15.84 -24.86 -11.33
C LYS A 197 -14.64 -24.27 -12.06
N VAL A 198 -13.51 -24.97 -11.95
CA VAL A 198 -12.26 -24.63 -12.62
C VAL A 198 -11.78 -25.86 -13.37
N ALA A 199 -11.55 -25.74 -14.67
CA ALA A 199 -11.24 -26.86 -15.56
C ALA A 199 -12.33 -27.93 -15.46
N THR A 200 -11.95 -29.18 -15.19
CA THR A 200 -12.87 -30.31 -15.04
C THR A 200 -13.34 -30.52 -13.61
N SER A 201 -12.81 -29.76 -12.65
CA SER A 201 -13.00 -29.96 -11.21
C SER A 201 -13.92 -28.91 -10.60
N THR A 202 -14.39 -29.19 -9.40
CA THR A 202 -15.02 -28.21 -8.50
C THR A 202 -14.01 -27.88 -7.40
N VAL A 203 -13.71 -26.61 -7.22
CA VAL A 203 -12.88 -26.10 -6.14
C VAL A 203 -13.78 -25.52 -5.06
N SER A 204 -13.70 -26.07 -3.86
CA SER A 204 -14.36 -25.54 -2.68
C SER A 204 -13.49 -24.46 -2.04
N PHE A 205 -14.10 -23.41 -1.50
CA PHE A 205 -13.38 -22.39 -0.75
C PHE A 205 -14.24 -21.85 0.39
N ARG A 206 -13.59 -21.48 1.47
CA ARG A 206 -14.15 -20.67 2.56
C ARG A 206 -13.66 -19.24 2.46
N ALA A 207 -14.17 -18.37 3.31
CA ALA A 207 -13.69 -17.00 3.38
C ALA A 207 -13.28 -16.63 4.81
N TRP A 208 -12.25 -15.79 4.88
CA TRP A 208 -11.87 -15.04 6.08
C TRP A 208 -12.30 -13.59 5.92
N ARG A 209 -12.69 -12.93 7.01
CA ARG A 209 -13.05 -11.52 7.02
C ARG A 209 -11.98 -10.72 7.77
N ALA A 210 -11.35 -9.76 7.10
CA ALA A 210 -10.55 -8.71 7.70
C ALA A 210 -11.44 -7.47 7.88
N ASN A 211 -11.59 -6.98 9.11
CA ASN A 211 -12.32 -5.76 9.40
C ASN A 211 -11.38 -4.57 9.25
N VAL A 212 -11.53 -3.80 8.17
CA VAL A 212 -10.76 -2.57 7.91
C VAL A 212 -11.59 -1.39 8.40
N GLY A 213 -11.57 -1.15 9.71
CA GLY A 213 -12.50 -0.22 10.34
C GLY A 213 -13.95 -0.66 10.11
N ARG A 214 -14.72 0.14 9.34
CA ARG A 214 -16.11 -0.12 8.95
C ARG A 214 -16.23 -1.05 7.73
N CYS A 215 -15.17 -1.18 6.93
CA CYS A 215 -15.20 -1.89 5.66
C CYS A 215 -14.72 -3.33 5.82
N PRO A 216 -15.55 -4.35 5.52
CA PRO A 216 -15.09 -5.73 5.47
C PRO A 216 -14.29 -5.99 4.19
N VAL A 217 -13.22 -6.75 4.31
CA VAL A 217 -12.49 -7.34 3.18
C VAL A 217 -12.51 -8.85 3.35
N TYR A 218 -13.02 -9.56 2.35
CA TYR A 218 -13.13 -11.01 2.36
C TYR A 218 -11.99 -11.64 1.58
N LEU A 219 -11.34 -12.61 2.22
CA LEU A 219 -10.18 -13.32 1.68
C LEU A 219 -10.58 -14.78 1.41
N LEU A 220 -10.64 -15.17 0.14
CA LEU A 220 -11.03 -16.50 -0.29
C LEU A 220 -9.89 -17.50 -0.05
N ASP A 221 -10.19 -18.64 0.55
CA ASP A 221 -9.22 -19.67 0.96
C ASP A 221 -9.66 -21.05 0.43
N ALA A 222 -8.92 -21.56 -0.55
CA ALA A 222 -9.14 -22.88 -1.13
C ALA A 222 -8.47 -24.02 -0.34
N ASN A 223 -7.79 -23.73 0.76
CA ASN A 223 -7.14 -24.76 1.58
C ASN A 223 -8.15 -25.53 2.44
N LEU A 224 -8.93 -26.37 1.79
CA LEU A 224 -9.96 -27.23 2.41
C LEU A 224 -9.64 -28.71 2.16
N PRO A 225 -9.99 -29.61 3.10
CA PRO A 225 -9.68 -31.04 2.99
C PRO A 225 -10.26 -31.73 1.75
N GLU A 226 -11.44 -31.31 1.28
CA GLU A 226 -12.13 -31.83 0.13
C GLU A 226 -11.48 -31.47 -1.22
N ASN A 227 -10.57 -30.52 -1.23
CA ASN A 227 -9.82 -30.14 -2.43
C ASN A 227 -8.57 -31.01 -2.60
N GLU A 228 -8.21 -31.27 -3.85
CA GLU A 228 -6.93 -31.87 -4.21
C GLU A 228 -5.75 -30.93 -3.86
N PRO A 229 -4.53 -31.44 -3.62
CA PRO A 229 -3.38 -30.60 -3.23
C PRO A 229 -3.13 -29.39 -4.14
N HIS A 230 -3.17 -29.58 -5.46
CA HIS A 230 -2.97 -28.50 -6.43
C HIS A 230 -4.07 -27.41 -6.38
N GLN A 231 -5.30 -27.78 -5.98
CA GLN A 231 -6.41 -26.85 -5.80
C GLN A 231 -6.24 -26.04 -4.50
N ARG A 232 -5.74 -26.67 -3.42
CA ARG A 232 -5.40 -25.98 -2.17
C ARG A 232 -4.30 -24.95 -2.37
N ASP A 233 -3.38 -25.21 -3.30
CA ASP A 233 -2.23 -24.35 -3.61
C ASP A 233 -2.61 -23.12 -4.47
N LEU A 234 -3.86 -23.03 -4.97
CA LEU A 234 -4.37 -21.82 -5.60
C LEU A 234 -4.31 -20.60 -4.66
N THR A 235 -4.41 -20.83 -3.34
CA THR A 235 -4.31 -19.78 -2.33
C THR A 235 -3.05 -19.94 -1.47
N LEU A 236 -1.93 -20.40 -2.06
CA LEU A 236 -0.69 -20.57 -1.33
C LEU A 236 0.12 -19.29 -1.26
N ARG A 237 0.42 -18.64 -2.38
CA ARG A 237 1.34 -17.50 -2.48
C ARG A 237 0.82 -16.41 -3.41
N VAL A 238 1.14 -15.18 -3.06
CA VAL A 238 0.89 -14.02 -3.93
C VAL A 238 1.74 -14.15 -5.20
N TYR A 239 1.10 -14.16 -6.35
CA TYR A 239 1.74 -14.34 -7.67
C TYR A 239 2.61 -15.62 -7.78
N GLY A 240 2.27 -16.64 -7.00
CA GLY A 240 2.93 -17.94 -7.05
C GLY A 240 2.44 -18.81 -8.20
N GLY A 241 3.18 -19.91 -8.46
CA GLY A 241 2.83 -20.88 -9.48
C GLY A 241 3.17 -20.46 -10.92
N ASP A 242 2.64 -21.22 -11.85
CA ASP A 242 2.79 -21.01 -13.30
C ASP A 242 1.56 -20.26 -13.89
N THR A 243 1.51 -20.15 -15.21
CA THR A 243 0.40 -19.51 -15.92
C THR A 243 -0.93 -20.26 -15.74
N THR A 244 -0.88 -21.58 -15.56
CA THR A 244 -2.07 -22.39 -15.27
C THR A 244 -2.63 -22.08 -13.89
N THR A 245 -1.77 -22.03 -12.89
CA THR A 245 -2.14 -21.57 -11.53
C THR A 245 -2.72 -20.18 -11.57
N ARG A 246 -2.13 -19.28 -12.36
CA ARG A 246 -2.55 -17.89 -12.49
C ARG A 246 -3.99 -17.76 -12.99
N VAL A 247 -4.34 -18.39 -14.12
CA VAL A 247 -5.71 -18.31 -14.64
C VAL A 247 -6.73 -18.90 -13.67
N MET A 248 -6.36 -19.98 -12.95
CA MET A 248 -7.24 -20.59 -11.94
C MET A 248 -7.45 -19.68 -10.73
N GLN A 249 -6.40 -18.97 -10.26
CA GLN A 249 -6.51 -17.96 -9.20
C GLN A 249 -7.46 -16.84 -9.63
N GLU A 250 -7.37 -16.37 -10.86
CA GLU A 250 -8.22 -15.29 -11.37
C GLU A 250 -9.68 -15.73 -11.54
N ILE A 251 -9.92 -16.98 -11.92
CA ILE A 251 -11.28 -17.55 -11.91
C ILE A 251 -11.81 -17.61 -10.46
N LEU A 252 -11.02 -18.11 -9.51
CA LEU A 252 -11.41 -18.16 -8.10
C LEU A 252 -11.71 -16.78 -7.55
N LEU A 253 -10.86 -15.77 -7.83
CA LEU A 253 -11.05 -14.40 -7.38
C LEU A 253 -12.33 -13.78 -7.97
N GLY A 254 -12.46 -13.80 -9.29
CA GLY A 254 -13.57 -13.14 -9.99
C GLY A 254 -14.91 -13.83 -9.75
N VAL A 255 -14.99 -15.13 -10.10
CA VAL A 255 -16.22 -15.92 -9.97
C VAL A 255 -16.54 -16.23 -8.51
N GLY A 256 -15.54 -16.70 -7.76
CA GLY A 256 -15.71 -17.05 -6.35
C GLY A 256 -16.10 -15.82 -5.51
N GLY A 257 -15.52 -14.67 -5.79
CA GLY A 257 -15.84 -13.43 -5.09
C GLY A 257 -17.30 -12.99 -5.31
N VAL A 258 -17.82 -13.09 -6.53
CA VAL A 258 -19.25 -12.79 -6.81
C VAL A 258 -20.15 -13.76 -6.06
N ARG A 259 -19.87 -15.06 -6.10
CA ARG A 259 -20.65 -16.07 -5.38
C ARG A 259 -20.67 -15.87 -3.89
N LEU A 260 -19.49 -15.56 -3.30
CA LEU A 260 -19.42 -15.24 -1.87
C LEU A 260 -20.30 -14.04 -1.52
N LEU A 261 -20.28 -12.98 -2.32
CA LEU A 261 -21.12 -11.79 -2.08
C LEU A 261 -22.61 -12.16 -2.07
N ARG A 262 -23.06 -13.06 -2.94
CA ARG A 262 -24.45 -13.53 -2.97
C ARG A 262 -24.82 -14.35 -1.74
N GLU A 263 -23.96 -15.28 -1.33
CA GLU A 263 -24.15 -16.07 -0.10
C GLU A 263 -24.19 -15.17 1.16
N LEU A 264 -23.48 -14.04 1.16
CA LEU A 264 -23.54 -13.04 2.20
C LEU A 264 -24.77 -12.12 2.11
N GLY A 265 -25.63 -12.28 1.11
CA GLY A 265 -26.80 -11.44 0.87
C GLY A 265 -26.46 -10.04 0.36
N LEU A 266 -25.22 -9.80 -0.08
CA LEU A 266 -24.78 -8.50 -0.56
C LEU A 266 -25.11 -8.29 -2.04
N GLN A 267 -25.63 -7.10 -2.35
CA GLN A 267 -26.00 -6.68 -3.70
C GLN A 267 -25.24 -5.38 -4.05
N PRO A 268 -23.96 -5.47 -4.45
CA PRO A 268 -23.21 -4.29 -4.83
C PRO A 268 -23.82 -3.56 -6.04
N SER A 269 -23.77 -2.24 -5.98
CA SER A 269 -24.17 -1.38 -7.12
C SER A 269 -23.06 -1.29 -8.17
N THR A 270 -21.81 -1.42 -7.76
CA THR A 270 -20.64 -1.33 -8.62
C THR A 270 -19.62 -2.42 -8.25
N PHE A 271 -19.12 -3.10 -9.26
CA PHE A 271 -18.01 -4.07 -9.18
C PHE A 271 -16.78 -3.41 -9.75
N HIS A 272 -15.87 -3.01 -8.89
CA HIS A 272 -14.62 -2.32 -9.26
C HIS A 272 -13.47 -3.32 -9.36
N MET A 273 -12.95 -3.51 -10.55
CA MET A 273 -11.78 -4.35 -10.83
C MET A 273 -10.50 -3.51 -10.73
N ASN A 274 -9.70 -3.79 -9.72
CA ASN A 274 -8.37 -3.20 -9.52
C ASN A 274 -7.34 -4.07 -10.27
N GLU A 275 -7.05 -3.72 -11.51
CA GLU A 275 -6.34 -4.49 -12.53
C GLU A 275 -7.19 -5.65 -13.13
N GLY A 276 -6.65 -6.28 -14.17
CA GLY A 276 -7.34 -7.34 -14.92
C GLY A 276 -7.62 -8.63 -14.17
N HIS A 277 -6.96 -8.86 -13.05
CA HIS A 277 -6.95 -10.12 -12.30
C HIS A 277 -8.35 -10.65 -11.89
N ALA A 278 -9.33 -9.77 -11.78
CA ALA A 278 -10.69 -10.13 -11.39
C ALA A 278 -11.70 -10.13 -12.56
N ALA A 279 -11.24 -9.94 -13.80
CA ALA A 279 -12.13 -9.68 -14.94
C ALA A 279 -13.13 -10.82 -15.22
N PHE A 280 -12.86 -12.05 -14.76
CA PHE A 280 -13.83 -13.16 -14.83
C PHE A 280 -15.12 -12.91 -14.03
N LEU A 281 -15.15 -11.93 -13.10
CA LEU A 281 -16.38 -11.51 -12.43
C LEU A 281 -17.45 -11.05 -13.43
N THR A 282 -17.05 -10.47 -14.57
CA THR A 282 -17.96 -10.01 -15.60
C THR A 282 -18.73 -11.18 -16.24
N LEU A 283 -18.08 -12.33 -16.40
CA LEU A 283 -18.69 -13.54 -16.93
C LEU A 283 -19.67 -14.18 -15.93
N GLU A 284 -19.35 -14.16 -14.63
CA GLU A 284 -20.25 -14.67 -13.60
C GLU A 284 -21.49 -13.78 -13.45
N LEU A 285 -21.34 -12.46 -13.47
CA LEU A 285 -22.47 -11.52 -13.46
C LEU A 285 -23.37 -11.69 -14.69
N ALA A 286 -22.78 -11.93 -15.87
CA ALA A 286 -23.56 -12.23 -17.07
C ALA A 286 -24.31 -13.57 -16.94
N ARG A 287 -23.65 -14.61 -16.38
CA ARG A 287 -24.28 -15.91 -16.10
C ARG A 287 -25.49 -15.77 -15.17
N GLU A 288 -25.39 -14.98 -14.11
CA GLU A 288 -26.52 -14.72 -13.19
C GLU A 288 -27.75 -14.18 -13.97
N LYS A 289 -27.53 -13.17 -14.81
CA LYS A 289 -28.61 -12.55 -15.61
C LYS A 289 -29.20 -13.50 -16.67
N MET A 290 -28.35 -14.37 -17.23
CA MET A 290 -28.84 -15.43 -18.13
C MET A 290 -29.68 -16.47 -17.41
N ALA A 291 -29.40 -16.77 -16.14
CA ALA A 291 -30.23 -17.63 -15.32
C ALA A 291 -31.62 -17.03 -15.05
N GLU A 292 -31.77 -15.70 -15.15
CA GLU A 292 -33.05 -15.00 -15.15
C GLU A 292 -33.79 -15.06 -16.49
N GLY A 293 -33.25 -15.76 -17.50
CA GLY A 293 -33.86 -15.94 -18.82
C GLY A 293 -33.38 -14.98 -19.91
N LYS A 294 -32.40 -14.12 -19.64
CA LYS A 294 -31.86 -13.16 -20.63
C LYS A 294 -30.92 -13.84 -21.61
N ALA A 295 -30.90 -13.39 -22.85
CA ALA A 295 -29.87 -13.76 -23.83
C ALA A 295 -28.52 -13.17 -23.43
N PHE A 296 -27.39 -13.82 -23.83
CA PHE A 296 -26.05 -13.38 -23.47
C PHE A 296 -25.79 -11.89 -23.82
N ALA A 297 -26.15 -11.44 -25.00
CA ALA A 297 -25.92 -10.06 -25.41
C ALA A 297 -26.60 -9.03 -24.48
N GLN A 298 -27.83 -9.31 -24.03
CA GLN A 298 -28.54 -8.49 -23.07
C GLN A 298 -27.89 -8.58 -21.68
N ALA A 299 -27.61 -9.80 -21.20
CA ALA A 299 -26.94 -10.04 -19.91
C ALA A 299 -25.59 -9.34 -19.83
N TRP A 300 -24.81 -9.38 -20.91
CA TRP A 300 -23.53 -8.70 -21.03
C TRP A 300 -23.66 -7.18 -21.00
N ALA A 301 -24.59 -6.61 -21.75
CA ALA A 301 -24.86 -5.17 -21.76
C ALA A 301 -25.23 -4.63 -20.37
N GLU A 302 -26.08 -5.37 -19.63
CA GLU A 302 -26.47 -5.02 -18.26
C GLU A 302 -25.31 -5.19 -17.26
N THR A 303 -24.51 -6.25 -17.42
CA THR A 303 -23.30 -6.49 -16.59
C THR A 303 -22.32 -5.35 -16.73
N LYS A 304 -22.09 -4.90 -17.96
CA LYS A 304 -21.20 -3.78 -18.26
C LYS A 304 -21.57 -2.51 -17.47
N GLN A 305 -22.86 -2.26 -17.24
CA GLN A 305 -23.31 -1.07 -16.47
C GLN A 305 -22.95 -1.14 -14.99
N GLN A 306 -22.63 -2.32 -14.47
CA GLN A 306 -22.27 -2.52 -13.06
C GLN A 306 -20.76 -2.57 -12.82
N CYS A 307 -19.93 -2.61 -13.88
CA CYS A 307 -18.50 -2.84 -13.77
C CYS A 307 -17.69 -1.55 -14.04
N LEU A 308 -16.62 -1.39 -13.26
CA LEU A 308 -15.59 -0.37 -13.41
C LEU A 308 -14.23 -1.05 -13.46
N PHE A 309 -13.33 -0.57 -14.32
CA PHE A 309 -11.99 -1.10 -14.45
C PHE A 309 -10.93 -0.02 -14.23
N THR A 310 -9.96 -0.30 -13.35
CA THR A 310 -8.76 0.52 -13.18
C THR A 310 -7.54 -0.26 -13.59
N THR A 311 -6.79 0.25 -14.58
CA THR A 311 -5.51 -0.32 -15.00
C THR A 311 -4.34 0.35 -14.28
N HIS A 312 -3.33 -0.46 -13.93
CA HIS A 312 -2.07 -0.02 -13.31
C HIS A 312 -0.85 -0.32 -14.17
N THR A 313 -1.06 -0.91 -15.33
CA THR A 313 0.00 -1.44 -16.19
C THR A 313 0.23 -0.51 -17.37
N PRO A 314 1.40 0.16 -17.47
CA PRO A 314 1.68 1.14 -18.52
C PRO A 314 2.31 0.53 -19.77
N VAL A 315 2.46 -0.80 -19.84
CA VAL A 315 3.09 -1.52 -20.95
C VAL A 315 2.26 -2.74 -21.34
N GLU A 316 2.14 -2.97 -22.66
CA GLU A 316 1.32 -4.05 -23.20
C GLU A 316 1.74 -5.45 -22.70
N ALA A 317 3.03 -5.71 -22.61
CA ALA A 317 3.59 -6.99 -22.17
C ALA A 317 3.32 -7.31 -20.68
N GLY A 318 2.88 -6.35 -19.90
CA GLY A 318 2.59 -6.52 -18.47
C GLY A 318 1.19 -7.03 -18.17
N HIS A 319 0.30 -7.14 -19.17
CA HIS A 319 -1.06 -7.63 -18.98
C HIS A 319 -1.14 -9.15 -19.05
N ASP A 320 -1.94 -9.76 -18.17
CA ASP A 320 -2.12 -11.22 -18.17
C ASP A 320 -2.79 -11.69 -19.47
N ARG A 321 -2.13 -12.66 -20.11
CA ARG A 321 -2.56 -13.25 -21.40
C ARG A 321 -2.52 -14.77 -21.31
N PHE A 322 -3.56 -15.42 -21.78
CA PHE A 322 -3.72 -16.87 -21.73
C PHE A 322 -3.93 -17.44 -23.13
N SER A 323 -3.24 -18.54 -23.46
CA SER A 323 -3.40 -19.20 -24.73
C SER A 323 -4.81 -19.76 -24.90
N SER A 324 -5.24 -19.98 -26.16
CA SER A 324 -6.53 -20.60 -26.48
C SER A 324 -6.67 -21.99 -25.86
N GLU A 325 -5.59 -22.78 -25.84
CA GLU A 325 -5.53 -24.09 -25.22
C GLU A 325 -5.78 -24.00 -23.69
N LEU A 326 -5.08 -23.09 -23.01
CA LEU A 326 -5.21 -22.91 -21.57
C LEU A 326 -6.62 -22.44 -21.19
N MET A 327 -7.19 -21.51 -21.98
CA MET A 327 -8.59 -21.10 -21.79
C MET A 327 -9.57 -22.23 -22.05
N GLY A 328 -9.34 -23.06 -23.08
CA GLY A 328 -10.13 -24.27 -23.35
C GLY A 328 -10.07 -25.28 -22.21
N PHE A 329 -8.96 -25.36 -21.49
CA PHE A 329 -8.81 -26.18 -20.30
C PHE A 329 -9.46 -25.54 -19.07
N ALA A 330 -9.02 -24.36 -18.67
CA ALA A 330 -9.37 -23.75 -17.38
C ALA A 330 -10.80 -23.17 -17.35
N ALA A 331 -11.25 -22.60 -18.46
CA ALA A 331 -12.46 -21.78 -18.56
C ALA A 331 -13.59 -22.43 -19.41
N ASN A 332 -13.49 -23.73 -19.77
CA ASN A 332 -14.46 -24.44 -20.63
C ASN A 332 -15.89 -24.38 -20.10
N LYS A 333 -16.09 -24.32 -18.79
CA LYS A 333 -17.42 -24.22 -18.18
C LYS A 333 -18.13 -22.91 -18.46
N PHE A 334 -17.40 -21.84 -18.76
CA PHE A 334 -18.02 -20.59 -19.19
C PHE A 334 -18.74 -20.75 -20.53
N CYS A 335 -18.16 -21.51 -21.47
CA CYS A 335 -18.81 -21.78 -22.76
C CYS A 335 -20.19 -22.38 -22.55
N ALA A 336 -20.30 -23.46 -21.75
CA ALA A 336 -21.57 -24.10 -21.46
C ALA A 336 -22.55 -23.19 -20.70
N ASN A 337 -22.05 -22.49 -19.68
CA ASN A 337 -22.88 -21.64 -18.80
C ASN A 337 -23.40 -20.38 -19.51
N LEU A 338 -22.62 -19.83 -20.43
CA LEU A 338 -22.96 -18.60 -21.19
C LEU A 338 -23.53 -18.93 -22.57
N LYS A 339 -23.63 -20.21 -22.93
CA LYS A 339 -24.08 -20.72 -24.25
C LYS A 339 -23.25 -20.06 -25.40
N LEU A 340 -21.93 -19.96 -25.18
CA LEU A 340 -20.96 -19.45 -26.14
C LEU A 340 -20.11 -20.61 -26.69
N SER A 341 -19.74 -20.52 -27.94
CA SER A 341 -18.64 -21.32 -28.48
C SER A 341 -17.30 -20.89 -27.84
N HIS A 342 -16.28 -21.75 -27.94
CA HIS A 342 -14.96 -21.41 -27.48
C HIS A 342 -14.39 -20.15 -28.18
N GLN A 343 -14.65 -19.99 -29.48
CA GLN A 343 -14.21 -18.84 -30.25
C GLN A 343 -14.90 -17.55 -29.80
N GLU A 344 -16.18 -17.58 -29.51
CA GLU A 344 -16.91 -16.43 -28.96
C GLU A 344 -16.39 -16.04 -27.58
N LEU A 345 -16.12 -17.03 -26.69
CA LEU A 345 -15.49 -16.78 -25.40
C LEU A 345 -14.11 -16.12 -25.58
N MET A 346 -13.24 -16.68 -26.45
CA MET A 346 -11.93 -16.10 -26.75
C MET A 346 -12.04 -14.65 -27.29
N GLY A 347 -13.05 -14.39 -28.12
CA GLY A 347 -13.34 -13.07 -28.68
C GLY A 347 -13.61 -11.99 -27.63
N LEU A 348 -14.06 -12.35 -26.41
CA LEU A 348 -14.24 -11.38 -25.31
C LEU A 348 -12.91 -10.84 -24.79
N GLY A 349 -11.85 -11.63 -24.85
CA GLY A 349 -10.50 -11.26 -24.40
C GLY A 349 -9.53 -10.89 -25.53
N ARG A 350 -9.96 -10.83 -26.80
CA ARG A 350 -9.13 -10.46 -27.94
C ARG A 350 -9.43 -9.04 -28.43
N VAL A 351 -8.43 -8.33 -28.89
CA VAL A 351 -8.62 -7.05 -29.58
C VAL A 351 -9.39 -7.30 -30.88
N ASN A 352 -8.89 -8.23 -31.71
CA ASN A 352 -9.61 -8.74 -32.88
C ASN A 352 -10.26 -10.10 -32.57
N PRO A 353 -11.58 -10.16 -32.35
CA PRO A 353 -12.27 -11.44 -32.03
C PRO A 353 -12.03 -12.56 -33.03
N ALA A 354 -11.76 -12.21 -34.30
CA ALA A 354 -11.56 -13.18 -35.38
C ALA A 354 -10.11 -13.66 -35.53
N ASP A 355 -9.14 -13.04 -34.84
CA ASP A 355 -7.73 -13.53 -34.91
C ASP A 355 -7.52 -14.68 -33.92
N GLU A 356 -7.52 -15.90 -34.43
CA GLU A 356 -7.34 -17.11 -33.62
C GLU A 356 -5.96 -17.24 -32.96
N ARG A 357 -4.96 -16.49 -33.44
CA ARG A 357 -3.59 -16.47 -32.87
C ARG A 357 -3.46 -15.55 -31.69
N GLU A 358 -4.40 -14.58 -31.55
CA GLU A 358 -4.37 -13.65 -30.43
C GLU A 358 -4.75 -14.36 -29.14
N PRO A 359 -3.91 -14.30 -28.08
CA PRO A 359 -4.24 -14.87 -26.78
C PRO A 359 -5.37 -14.09 -26.10
N PHE A 360 -6.02 -14.74 -25.13
CA PHE A 360 -7.03 -14.10 -24.29
C PHE A 360 -6.35 -13.15 -23.30
N CYS A 361 -6.67 -11.86 -23.39
CA CYS A 361 -6.12 -10.81 -22.52
C CYS A 361 -7.16 -10.39 -21.46
N MET A 362 -6.80 -10.50 -20.19
CA MET A 362 -7.68 -10.14 -19.07
C MET A 362 -8.07 -8.67 -19.06
N THR A 363 -7.16 -7.79 -19.46
CA THR A 363 -7.43 -6.35 -19.58
C THR A 363 -8.44 -6.05 -20.70
N VAL A 364 -8.37 -6.76 -21.80
CA VAL A 364 -9.36 -6.63 -22.90
C VAL A 364 -10.75 -7.06 -22.41
N LEU A 365 -10.83 -8.20 -21.69
CA LEU A 365 -12.08 -8.63 -21.06
C LEU A 365 -12.63 -7.56 -20.10
N ALA A 366 -11.77 -7.00 -19.24
CA ALA A 366 -12.15 -5.97 -18.29
C ALA A 366 -12.66 -4.69 -18.98
N LEU A 367 -11.94 -4.22 -20.02
CA LEU A 367 -12.35 -3.04 -20.81
C LEU A 367 -13.66 -3.26 -21.53
N LYS A 368 -13.85 -4.40 -22.19
CA LYS A 368 -15.11 -4.74 -22.88
C LYS A 368 -16.29 -4.93 -21.92
N GLY A 369 -16.01 -5.44 -20.70
CA GLY A 369 -17.00 -5.73 -19.67
C GLY A 369 -17.31 -4.59 -18.71
N SER A 370 -16.73 -3.40 -18.89
CA SER A 370 -16.93 -2.25 -17.98
C SER A 370 -17.59 -1.06 -18.66
N ARG A 371 -18.44 -0.32 -17.90
CA ARG A 371 -19.02 0.94 -18.38
C ARG A 371 -18.00 2.08 -18.46
N ALA A 372 -16.97 2.00 -17.64
CA ALA A 372 -15.91 3.01 -17.58
C ALA A 372 -14.57 2.35 -17.20
N ALA A 373 -13.49 2.98 -17.62
CA ALA A 373 -12.13 2.60 -17.25
C ALA A 373 -11.29 3.84 -16.92
N ASN A 374 -10.26 3.66 -16.10
CA ASN A 374 -9.34 4.75 -15.78
C ASN A 374 -7.90 4.23 -15.57
N GLY A 375 -6.95 5.10 -15.90
CA GLY A 375 -5.57 5.03 -15.44
C GLY A 375 -5.40 5.64 -14.04
N VAL A 376 -4.18 5.58 -13.51
CA VAL A 376 -3.86 5.94 -12.11
C VAL A 376 -3.00 7.18 -11.95
N SER A 377 -2.81 7.91 -13.03
CA SER A 377 -2.29 9.27 -13.14
C SER A 377 -2.78 9.88 -14.47
N GLU A 378 -2.66 11.20 -14.62
CA GLU A 378 -3.03 11.89 -15.85
C GLU A 378 -2.24 11.33 -17.05
N LEU A 379 -0.92 11.23 -16.91
CA LEU A 379 -0.04 10.65 -17.92
C LEU A 379 -0.42 9.20 -18.24
N HIS A 380 -0.67 8.37 -17.22
CA HIS A 380 -1.06 6.97 -17.42
C HIS A 380 -2.42 6.85 -18.10
N GLY A 381 -3.34 7.76 -17.83
CA GLY A 381 -4.61 7.85 -18.56
C GLY A 381 -4.39 8.10 -20.05
N ALA A 382 -3.46 9.01 -20.40
CA ALA A 382 -3.09 9.28 -21.80
C ALA A 382 -2.42 8.06 -22.46
N VAL A 383 -1.42 7.45 -21.81
CA VAL A 383 -0.75 6.22 -22.27
C VAL A 383 -1.74 5.08 -22.47
N SER A 384 -2.70 4.92 -21.55
CA SER A 384 -3.72 3.87 -21.65
C SER A 384 -4.69 4.11 -22.80
N ARG A 385 -5.06 5.36 -23.10
CA ARG A 385 -5.88 5.68 -24.28
C ARG A 385 -5.16 5.35 -25.57
N GLU A 386 -3.88 5.67 -25.66
CA GLU A 386 -3.05 5.32 -26.83
C GLU A 386 -2.94 3.81 -27.01
N MET A 387 -2.59 3.08 -25.93
CA MET A 387 -2.41 1.62 -25.94
C MET A 387 -3.68 0.88 -26.36
N TRP A 388 -4.86 1.34 -25.89
CA TRP A 388 -6.13 0.64 -26.09
C TRP A 388 -7.03 1.27 -27.14
N GLN A 389 -6.54 2.24 -27.92
CA GLN A 389 -7.30 2.84 -29.02
C GLN A 389 -7.80 1.79 -30.01
N CYS A 390 -7.04 0.72 -30.22
CA CYS A 390 -7.38 -0.40 -31.09
C CYS A 390 -8.74 -1.08 -30.73
N LEU A 391 -9.21 -0.97 -29.47
CA LEU A 391 -10.52 -1.46 -29.05
C LEU A 391 -11.69 -0.52 -29.39
N TYR A 392 -11.39 0.68 -29.88
CA TYR A 392 -12.38 1.73 -30.15
C TYR A 392 -12.22 2.27 -31.60
N PRO A 393 -12.54 1.42 -32.60
CA PRO A 393 -12.37 1.81 -33.99
C PRO A 393 -13.14 3.08 -34.32
N GLY A 394 -12.50 3.98 -35.04
CA GLY A 394 -13.07 5.28 -35.45
C GLY A 394 -12.93 6.41 -34.41
N LYS A 395 -12.47 6.12 -33.18
CA LYS A 395 -12.15 7.16 -32.19
C LYS A 395 -10.70 7.63 -32.29
N LYS A 396 -10.47 8.93 -32.08
CA LYS A 396 -9.13 9.46 -31.83
C LYS A 396 -8.66 9.06 -30.42
N VAL A 397 -7.36 9.16 -30.15
CA VAL A 397 -6.76 8.78 -28.84
C VAL A 397 -7.43 9.51 -27.67
N ASP A 398 -7.67 10.80 -27.81
CA ASP A 398 -8.32 11.65 -26.81
C ASP A 398 -9.82 11.34 -26.60
N GLU A 399 -10.46 10.68 -27.57
CA GLU A 399 -11.86 10.25 -27.50
C GLU A 399 -12.06 8.85 -26.91
N VAL A 400 -10.98 8.10 -26.68
CA VAL A 400 -11.03 6.76 -26.05
C VAL A 400 -11.57 6.92 -24.62
N PRO A 401 -12.61 6.15 -24.20
CA PRO A 401 -13.30 6.37 -22.92
C PRO A 401 -12.52 5.79 -21.73
N ILE A 402 -11.24 6.13 -21.62
CA ILE A 402 -10.36 5.82 -20.49
C ILE A 402 -9.97 7.14 -19.82
N GLY A 403 -10.52 7.37 -18.63
CA GLY A 403 -10.20 8.54 -17.83
C GLY A 403 -8.96 8.33 -16.97
N HIS A 404 -8.80 9.14 -15.92
CA HIS A 404 -7.86 8.91 -14.85
C HIS A 404 -8.43 9.30 -13.50
N VAL A 405 -7.95 8.65 -12.46
CA VAL A 405 -7.99 9.08 -11.07
C VAL A 405 -6.59 8.88 -10.51
N THR A 406 -5.93 9.99 -10.22
CA THR A 406 -4.56 9.91 -9.73
C THR A 406 -4.51 9.27 -8.36
N ASN A 407 -3.63 8.30 -8.18
CA ASN A 407 -3.46 7.58 -6.94
C ASN A 407 -3.22 8.52 -5.75
N GLY A 408 -3.45 8.02 -4.57
CA GLY A 408 -3.14 8.65 -3.30
C GLY A 408 -2.63 7.64 -2.29
N VAL A 409 -2.26 8.12 -1.10
CA VAL A 409 -1.86 7.30 0.04
C VAL A 409 -2.72 7.64 1.26
N HIS A 410 -2.91 6.67 2.15
CA HIS A 410 -3.65 6.90 3.38
C HIS A 410 -2.78 7.66 4.39
N VAL A 411 -2.99 8.97 4.50
CA VAL A 411 -2.12 9.89 5.25
C VAL A 411 -1.90 9.42 6.70
N ALA A 412 -2.99 9.07 7.40
CA ALA A 412 -2.91 8.57 8.78
C ALA A 412 -2.09 7.27 8.88
N GLY A 413 -2.29 6.32 7.98
CA GLY A 413 -1.62 5.03 7.99
C GLY A 413 -0.12 5.10 7.72
N TRP A 414 0.32 6.08 6.95
CA TRP A 414 1.74 6.28 6.64
C TRP A 414 2.43 7.25 7.59
N MET A 415 1.70 8.12 8.27
CA MET A 415 2.26 9.09 9.20
C MET A 415 2.88 8.41 10.42
N LYS A 416 4.19 8.62 10.61
CA LYS A 416 4.94 8.09 11.76
C LYS A 416 4.44 8.68 13.07
N GLY A 417 4.39 7.86 14.12
CA GLY A 417 3.93 8.26 15.45
C GLY A 417 4.61 9.52 16.01
N THR A 418 5.91 9.67 15.76
CA THR A 418 6.68 10.89 16.15
C THR A 418 6.10 12.16 15.53
N VAL A 419 5.72 12.12 14.25
CA VAL A 419 5.09 13.26 13.55
C VAL A 419 3.70 13.51 14.10
N ARG A 420 2.90 12.45 14.31
CA ARG A 420 1.55 12.56 14.86
C ARG A 420 1.56 13.17 16.26
N ARG A 421 2.47 12.75 17.15
CA ARG A 421 2.64 13.35 18.49
C ARG A 421 3.05 14.82 18.41
N PHE A 422 3.95 15.17 17.50
CA PHE A 422 4.39 16.54 17.30
C PHE A 422 3.21 17.46 16.91
N TRP A 423 2.42 17.10 15.92
CA TRP A 423 1.27 17.89 15.47
C TRP A 423 0.20 17.99 16.57
N ARG A 424 -0.12 16.88 17.24
CA ARG A 424 -1.11 16.89 18.33
C ARG A 424 -0.70 17.81 19.48
N LYS A 425 0.57 17.76 19.86
CA LYS A 425 1.08 18.66 20.93
C LYS A 425 0.88 20.11 20.52
N LYS A 426 1.16 20.45 19.28
CA LYS A 426 1.00 21.83 18.77
C LYS A 426 -0.46 22.28 18.73
N LEU A 427 -1.36 21.41 18.31
CA LEU A 427 -2.81 21.69 18.28
C LEU A 427 -3.38 21.85 19.68
N ALA A 428 -2.98 21.02 20.63
CA ALA A 428 -3.43 21.10 22.02
C ALA A 428 -3.02 22.41 22.68
N THR A 429 -1.76 22.84 22.51
CA THR A 429 -1.26 24.09 23.09
C THR A 429 -1.91 25.34 22.51
N ALA A 430 -2.51 25.25 21.33
CA ALA A 430 -3.23 26.38 20.72
C ALA A 430 -4.67 26.55 21.24
N HIS A 431 -5.21 25.57 21.96
CA HIS A 431 -6.60 25.55 22.43
C HIS A 431 -6.79 25.48 23.95
N GLU A 432 -5.74 25.21 24.72
CA GLU A 432 -5.85 25.02 26.18
C GLU A 432 -4.82 25.86 26.96
N GLN A 433 -5.26 26.50 28.04
CA GLN A 433 -4.33 26.95 29.09
C GLN A 433 -3.74 25.69 29.76
N PRO A 434 -2.43 25.60 29.96
CA PRO A 434 -1.80 24.40 30.48
C PRO A 434 -2.20 24.14 31.93
N ASP A 435 -2.93 23.08 32.18
CA ASP A 435 -3.05 22.49 33.51
C ASP A 435 -1.70 21.85 33.88
N MET A 436 -0.95 22.52 34.73
CA MET A 436 0.39 22.12 35.17
C MET A 436 0.41 20.87 36.07
N SER A 437 -0.75 20.31 36.43
CA SER A 437 -0.88 19.22 37.40
C SER A 437 -0.80 17.80 36.82
N THR A 438 -0.74 17.65 35.48
CA THR A 438 -0.78 16.34 34.81
C THR A 438 0.50 16.03 34.05
N THR A 439 0.90 14.74 34.02
CA THR A 439 2.06 14.27 33.24
C THR A 439 1.86 14.51 31.73
N GLU A 440 2.96 14.62 30.97
CA GLU A 440 2.92 14.86 29.53
C GLU A 440 2.09 13.80 28.76
N THR A 441 2.13 12.56 29.24
CA THR A 441 1.34 11.43 28.70
C THR A 441 -0.16 11.60 28.97
N THR A 442 -0.54 12.01 30.17
CA THR A 442 -1.96 12.17 30.56
C THR A 442 -2.61 13.36 29.84
N ARG A 443 -1.87 14.43 29.59
CA ARG A 443 -2.33 15.58 28.77
C ARG A 443 -2.63 15.18 27.33
N PHE A 444 -1.78 14.34 26.75
CA PHE A 444 -1.94 13.83 25.39
C PHE A 444 -3.26 13.07 25.20
N TRP A 445 -3.66 12.24 26.18
CA TRP A 445 -4.87 11.42 26.13
C TRP A 445 -6.17 12.18 26.40
N LYS A 446 -6.11 13.37 26.99
CA LYS A 446 -7.28 14.22 27.25
C LYS A 446 -7.62 15.18 26.11
N SER A 447 -6.78 15.24 25.06
CA SER A 447 -7.04 16.10 23.91
C SER A 447 -8.12 15.53 22.99
N LYS A 448 -8.70 16.35 22.11
CA LYS A 448 -9.82 16.13 21.18
C LYS A 448 -10.08 14.68 20.73
N PRO A 449 -11.34 14.26 20.50
CA PRO A 449 -11.68 12.95 19.96
C PRO A 449 -10.86 12.56 18.72
N LEU A 450 -10.44 11.30 18.62
CA LEU A 450 -9.63 10.77 17.51
C LEU A 450 -10.30 10.95 16.14
N ILE A 451 -11.62 10.96 16.08
CA ILE A 451 -12.41 11.11 14.85
C ILE A 451 -12.16 12.47 14.19
N ASP A 452 -12.11 13.54 14.99
CA ASP A 452 -11.88 14.91 14.46
C ASP A 452 -10.46 15.04 13.87
N TRP A 453 -9.48 14.43 14.55
CA TRP A 453 -8.10 14.45 14.09
C TRP A 453 -7.94 13.78 12.71
N GLU A 454 -8.52 12.60 12.52
CA GLU A 454 -8.37 11.84 11.28
C GLU A 454 -9.07 12.50 10.10
N ARG A 455 -10.15 13.22 10.34
CA ARG A 455 -10.77 14.07 9.34
C ARG A 455 -9.88 15.26 8.99
N GLU A 456 -9.40 15.99 10.00
CA GLU A 456 -8.62 17.23 9.82
C GLU A 456 -7.35 17.02 9.01
N ILE A 457 -6.59 15.91 9.20
CA ILE A 457 -5.34 15.66 8.46
C ILE A 457 -5.54 15.40 6.96
N ASN A 458 -6.75 15.23 6.49
CA ASN A 458 -7.05 15.10 5.07
C ASN A 458 -7.50 16.44 4.44
N GLU A 459 -7.66 17.49 5.25
CA GLU A 459 -8.12 18.78 4.78
C GLU A 459 -6.93 19.70 4.42
N PRO A 460 -6.97 20.41 3.26
CA PRO A 460 -5.91 21.32 2.87
C PRO A 460 -5.60 22.41 3.90
N GLN A 461 -6.62 22.88 4.62
CA GLN A 461 -6.50 23.94 5.65
C GLN A 461 -5.63 23.48 6.83
N PHE A 462 -5.66 22.19 7.17
CA PHE A 462 -4.79 21.61 8.19
C PHE A 462 -3.32 21.80 7.79
N TRP A 463 -2.96 21.41 6.57
CA TRP A 463 -1.58 21.50 6.09
C TRP A 463 -1.13 22.93 5.84
N ALA A 464 -2.01 23.82 5.41
CA ALA A 464 -1.73 25.25 5.33
C ALA A 464 -1.35 25.83 6.70
N ARG A 465 -2.08 25.44 7.76
CA ARG A 465 -1.76 25.82 9.14
C ARG A 465 -0.45 25.21 9.64
N MET A 466 -0.23 23.91 9.40
CA MET A 466 1.01 23.22 9.81
C MET A 466 2.25 23.76 9.09
N ALA A 467 2.09 24.30 7.90
CA ALA A 467 3.16 24.92 7.13
C ALA A 467 3.38 26.42 7.47
N ASP A 468 2.53 27.03 8.27
CA ASP A 468 2.68 28.43 8.65
C ASP A 468 3.85 28.60 9.64
N PRO A 469 4.89 29.43 9.30
CA PRO A 469 5.99 29.71 10.22
C PRO A 469 5.57 30.37 11.54
N ALA A 470 4.45 31.06 11.57
CA ALA A 470 3.91 31.65 12.79
C ALA A 470 3.33 30.60 13.74
N PHE A 471 2.87 29.45 13.21
CA PHE A 471 2.36 28.35 14.01
C PHE A 471 3.42 27.31 14.36
N ILE A 472 4.28 26.96 13.39
CA ILE A 472 5.42 26.05 13.56
C ILE A 472 6.67 26.78 13.10
N SER A 473 7.58 27.13 14.01
CA SER A 473 8.81 27.81 13.63
C SER A 473 9.73 26.90 12.80
N ASP A 474 10.69 27.51 12.09
CA ASP A 474 11.66 26.74 11.31
C ASP A 474 12.57 25.89 12.21
N GLU A 475 12.88 26.37 13.42
CA GLU A 475 13.66 25.63 14.42
C GLU A 475 12.93 24.37 14.88
N GLU A 476 11.62 24.46 15.12
CA GLU A 476 10.78 23.32 15.50
C GLU A 476 10.65 22.31 14.36
N LEU A 477 10.43 22.78 13.14
CA LEU A 477 10.31 21.90 11.97
C LEU A 477 11.64 21.21 11.66
N TRP A 478 12.76 21.95 11.75
CA TRP A 478 14.09 21.38 11.56
C TRP A 478 14.44 20.35 12.64
N SER A 479 14.11 20.65 13.90
CA SER A 479 14.28 19.72 15.02
C SER A 479 13.48 18.42 14.82
N LEU A 480 12.24 18.52 14.33
CA LEU A 480 11.43 17.35 13.97
C LEU A 480 12.11 16.53 12.85
N ARG A 481 12.61 17.19 11.79
CA ARG A 481 13.32 16.51 10.69
C ARG A 481 14.58 15.80 11.18
N TYR A 482 15.37 16.47 12.02
CA TYR A 482 16.56 15.87 12.63
C TYR A 482 16.22 14.64 13.46
N ARG A 483 15.18 14.72 14.28
CA ARG A 483 14.70 13.59 15.09
C ARG A 483 14.28 12.40 14.22
N LEU A 484 13.53 12.63 13.16
CA LEU A 484 13.08 11.58 12.23
C LEU A 484 14.25 10.91 11.52
N ARG A 485 15.25 11.68 11.08
CA ARG A 485 16.48 11.16 10.48
C ARG A 485 17.27 10.32 11.48
N ARG A 486 17.43 10.80 12.71
CA ARG A 486 18.10 10.04 13.78
C ARG A 486 17.38 8.71 14.07
N GLU A 487 16.07 8.71 14.17
CA GLU A 487 15.28 7.49 14.37
C GLU A 487 15.46 6.48 13.20
N LEU A 488 15.52 6.95 11.96
CA LEU A 488 15.84 6.10 10.80
C LEU A 488 17.24 5.51 10.91
N ILE A 489 18.22 6.32 11.28
CA ILE A 489 19.60 5.86 11.39
C ILE A 489 19.76 4.83 12.50
N GLU A 490 19.15 5.03 13.66
CA GLU A 490 19.14 4.06 14.76
C GLU A 490 18.47 2.74 14.34
N PHE A 491 17.34 2.82 13.63
CA PHE A 491 16.66 1.67 13.05
C PHE A 491 17.55 0.94 12.05
N SER A 492 18.15 1.68 11.11
CA SER A 492 19.00 1.10 10.06
C SER A 492 20.25 0.41 10.64
N ARG A 493 20.91 1.04 11.62
CA ARG A 493 22.06 0.45 12.33
C ARG A 493 21.69 -0.90 12.95
N ARG A 494 20.56 -1.01 13.65
CA ARG A 494 20.09 -2.27 14.24
C ARG A 494 19.83 -3.34 13.20
N ARG A 495 19.18 -2.97 12.10
CA ARG A 495 18.89 -3.90 10.98
C ARG A 495 20.18 -4.40 10.32
N LEU A 496 21.11 -3.49 10.05
CA LEU A 496 22.41 -3.83 9.47
C LEU A 496 23.27 -4.71 10.39
N LEU A 497 23.18 -4.51 11.72
CA LEU A 497 23.84 -5.39 12.68
C LEU A 497 23.29 -6.82 12.59
N ILE A 498 21.97 -7.00 12.66
CA ILE A 498 21.33 -8.31 12.57
C ILE A 498 21.68 -9.00 11.24
N GLN A 499 21.65 -8.24 10.15
CA GLN A 499 22.02 -8.70 8.82
C GLN A 499 23.50 -9.11 8.75
N GLY A 500 24.40 -8.30 9.33
CA GLY A 500 25.83 -8.58 9.40
C GLY A 500 26.15 -9.81 10.24
N GLN A 501 25.57 -9.93 11.44
CA GLN A 501 25.78 -11.08 12.34
C GLN A 501 25.39 -12.42 11.69
N ARG A 502 24.37 -12.41 10.84
CA ARG A 502 23.95 -13.61 10.10
C ARG A 502 24.94 -14.03 9.01
N LEU A 503 25.61 -13.06 8.37
CA LEU A 503 26.48 -13.29 7.21
C LEU A 503 27.96 -13.45 7.57
N THR A 504 28.40 -12.84 8.67
CA THR A 504 29.82 -12.85 9.08
C THR A 504 30.07 -13.84 10.20
N GLN A 505 30.90 -14.82 9.94
CA GLN A 505 31.42 -15.71 10.95
C GLN A 505 32.54 -15.00 11.73
N GLY A 506 32.22 -13.94 12.47
CA GLY A 506 33.13 -13.38 13.46
C GLY A 506 33.65 -11.96 13.33
N ASP A 507 33.35 -11.22 12.28
CA ASP A 507 33.72 -9.80 12.22
C ASP A 507 32.66 -8.93 12.91
N PHE A 508 33.04 -8.30 14.01
CA PHE A 508 32.22 -7.32 14.69
C PHE A 508 32.11 -6.06 13.81
N ILE A 509 30.91 -5.77 13.31
CA ILE A 509 30.60 -4.49 12.70
C ILE A 509 30.55 -3.46 13.84
N THR A 510 31.51 -2.55 13.88
CA THR A 510 31.51 -1.45 14.84
C THR A 510 30.51 -0.39 14.37
N PHE A 511 29.57 -0.01 15.23
CA PHE A 511 28.52 0.95 14.95
C PHE A 511 29.00 2.38 14.74
N ASP A 512 30.16 2.72 15.30
CA ASP A 512 30.63 4.09 15.47
C ASP A 512 30.94 4.81 14.14
N HIS A 513 30.99 4.07 13.02
CA HIS A 513 31.29 4.63 11.69
C HIS A 513 30.21 4.36 10.66
N MET A 514 29.04 3.83 11.07
CA MET A 514 27.94 3.51 10.17
C MET A 514 26.84 4.56 10.29
N LEU A 515 26.52 5.23 9.18
CA LEU A 515 25.43 6.21 9.09
C LEU A 515 25.59 7.40 10.06
N ASN A 516 25.62 8.58 9.50
CA ASN A 516 25.77 9.83 10.24
C ASN A 516 24.40 10.57 10.32
N PRO A 517 23.85 10.88 11.51
CA PRO A 517 22.61 11.64 11.62
C PRO A 517 22.69 13.09 11.11
N ASP A 518 23.88 13.63 10.93
CA ASP A 518 24.10 14.97 10.40
C ASP A 518 24.26 15.01 8.88
N ALA A 519 24.45 13.85 8.24
CA ALA A 519 24.60 13.74 6.78
C ALA A 519 23.25 13.79 6.05
N LEU A 520 23.26 14.43 4.87
CA LEU A 520 22.16 14.36 3.94
C LEU A 520 21.88 12.89 3.58
N THR A 521 20.66 12.40 3.89
CA THR A 521 20.28 11.00 3.73
C THR A 521 19.33 10.84 2.55
N ILE A 522 19.80 10.15 1.51
CA ILE A 522 19.03 9.86 0.30
C ILE A 522 18.51 8.42 0.39
N GLY A 523 17.20 8.25 0.26
CA GLY A 523 16.53 6.95 0.30
C GLY A 523 16.05 6.50 -1.06
N PHE A 524 16.24 5.22 -1.35
CA PHE A 524 15.63 4.51 -2.48
C PHE A 524 15.03 3.20 -1.98
N ALA A 525 13.72 3.05 -2.02
CA ALA A 525 13.09 1.80 -1.63
C ALA A 525 11.88 1.48 -2.51
N ARG A 526 12.03 0.46 -3.33
CA ARG A 526 11.06 0.06 -4.34
C ARG A 526 11.20 -1.43 -4.66
N ARG A 527 10.24 -2.00 -5.40
CA ARG A 527 10.46 -3.27 -6.08
C ARG A 527 11.63 -3.11 -7.06
N PHE A 528 12.63 -3.98 -6.98
CA PHE A 528 13.72 -4.01 -7.93
C PHE A 528 13.23 -4.64 -9.24
N ALA A 529 13.11 -3.81 -10.26
CA ALA A 529 12.77 -4.15 -11.62
C ALA A 529 13.59 -3.26 -12.56
N THR A 530 13.86 -3.72 -13.77
CA THR A 530 14.78 -3.04 -14.71
C THR A 530 14.41 -1.59 -14.97
N TYR A 531 13.14 -1.28 -15.19
CA TYR A 531 12.70 0.09 -15.49
C TYR A 531 12.80 1.06 -14.30
N LYS A 532 12.90 0.55 -13.07
CA LYS A 532 13.06 1.35 -11.85
C LYS A 532 14.50 1.83 -11.63
N ARG A 533 15.45 1.21 -12.32
CA ARG A 533 16.85 1.61 -12.48
C ARG A 533 17.56 1.95 -11.16
N ALA A 534 17.44 1.08 -10.13
CA ALA A 534 18.08 1.30 -8.84
C ALA A 534 19.57 1.68 -8.92
N PRO A 535 20.41 1.09 -9.80
CA PRO A 535 21.82 1.44 -9.93
C PRO A 535 22.10 2.74 -10.71
N LEU A 536 21.11 3.42 -11.29
CA LEU A 536 21.33 4.53 -12.24
C LEU A 536 22.24 5.63 -11.70
N ILE A 537 22.06 6.03 -10.45
CA ILE A 537 22.87 7.10 -9.83
C ILE A 537 24.36 6.72 -9.76
N PHE A 538 24.68 5.43 -9.66
CA PHE A 538 26.06 4.92 -9.58
C PHE A 538 26.76 4.77 -10.94
N GLN A 539 26.10 5.10 -12.06
CA GLN A 539 26.80 5.30 -13.34
C GLN A 539 27.80 6.47 -13.26
N GLN A 540 27.59 7.41 -12.33
CA GLN A 540 28.53 8.49 -12.01
C GLN A 540 29.43 8.12 -10.83
N PHE A 541 29.94 6.89 -10.76
CA PHE A 541 30.56 6.29 -9.58
C PHE A 541 31.61 7.15 -8.93
N GLU A 542 32.66 7.57 -9.68
CA GLU A 542 33.75 8.39 -9.14
C GLU A 542 33.25 9.75 -8.55
N ASN A 543 32.25 10.32 -9.19
CA ASN A 543 31.65 11.58 -8.75
C ASN A 543 30.84 11.38 -7.47
N ILE A 544 30.09 10.28 -7.37
CA ILE A 544 29.32 9.91 -6.16
C ILE A 544 30.26 9.61 -4.99
N VAL A 545 31.40 8.93 -5.23
CA VAL A 545 32.44 8.68 -4.22
C VAL A 545 32.97 10.01 -3.67
N LYS A 546 33.28 11.00 -4.53
CA LYS A 546 33.73 12.33 -4.09
C LYS A 546 32.70 13.02 -3.19
N LEU A 547 31.41 12.94 -3.52
CA LEU A 547 30.33 13.50 -2.69
C LEU A 547 30.19 12.78 -1.35
N ALA A 548 30.27 11.46 -1.35
CA ALA A 548 30.18 10.66 -0.12
C ALA A 548 31.30 10.99 0.88
N HIS A 549 32.51 11.26 0.38
CA HIS A 549 33.68 11.59 1.17
C HIS A 549 33.86 13.09 1.48
N ASP A 550 32.94 13.96 1.04
CA ASP A 550 32.97 15.40 1.40
C ASP A 550 32.66 15.55 2.90
N LYS A 551 33.68 15.88 3.69
CA LYS A 551 33.56 16.05 5.15
C LYS A 551 32.70 17.25 5.57
N GLN A 552 32.54 18.24 4.70
CA GLN A 552 31.78 19.46 5.00
C GLN A 552 30.30 19.29 4.63
N ARG A 553 30.01 18.47 3.61
CA ARG A 553 28.69 18.24 3.07
C ARG A 553 28.44 16.75 2.81
N PRO A 554 28.56 15.89 3.88
CA PRO A 554 28.50 14.45 3.73
C PRO A 554 27.15 13.97 3.20
N VAL A 555 27.19 13.04 2.24
CA VAL A 555 26.02 12.41 1.64
C VAL A 555 26.06 10.91 1.91
N GLN A 556 24.92 10.32 2.28
CA GLN A 556 24.78 8.89 2.46
C GLN A 556 23.52 8.36 1.80
N PHE A 557 23.55 7.08 1.44
CA PHE A 557 22.50 6.42 0.69
C PHE A 557 21.97 5.20 1.44
N ILE A 558 20.65 5.07 1.53
CA ILE A 558 19.97 3.90 2.09
C ILE A 558 19.06 3.31 1.02
N PHE A 559 19.37 2.08 0.62
CA PHE A 559 18.59 1.32 -0.34
C PHE A 559 17.86 0.18 0.35
N ALA A 560 16.65 -0.11 -0.09
CA ALA A 560 15.88 -1.28 0.31
C ALA A 560 14.95 -1.71 -0.82
N GLY A 561 14.50 -2.96 -0.81
CA GLY A 561 13.54 -3.44 -1.81
C GLY A 561 13.71 -4.92 -2.09
N LYS A 562 12.72 -5.47 -2.77
CA LYS A 562 12.66 -6.88 -3.18
C LYS A 562 12.54 -6.98 -4.69
N ALA A 563 13.23 -7.93 -5.29
CA ALA A 563 12.97 -8.39 -6.65
C ALA A 563 11.91 -9.50 -6.62
N HIS A 564 11.10 -9.61 -7.66
CA HIS A 564 10.22 -10.77 -7.80
C HIS A 564 11.06 -12.07 -7.79
N PRO A 565 10.62 -13.18 -7.18
CA PRO A 565 11.41 -14.41 -7.10
C PRO A 565 11.95 -14.94 -8.44
N ARG A 566 11.25 -14.66 -9.53
CA ARG A 566 11.64 -15.03 -10.91
C ARG A 566 12.31 -13.91 -11.72
N ASP A 567 12.57 -12.76 -11.09
CA ASP A 567 13.23 -11.61 -11.74
C ASP A 567 14.72 -11.58 -11.40
N ASP A 568 15.51 -12.36 -12.13
CA ASP A 568 16.95 -12.45 -11.93
C ASP A 568 17.66 -11.13 -12.24
N GLU A 569 17.17 -10.33 -13.17
CA GLU A 569 17.70 -8.99 -13.46
C GLU A 569 17.53 -8.04 -12.26
N GLY A 570 16.34 -8.03 -11.65
CA GLY A 570 16.09 -7.29 -10.42
C GLY A 570 16.98 -7.78 -9.27
N LYS A 571 17.22 -9.11 -9.17
CA LYS A 571 18.13 -9.68 -8.16
C LYS A 571 19.59 -9.26 -8.42
N ARG A 572 20.04 -9.19 -9.69
CA ARG A 572 21.36 -8.66 -10.04
C ARG A 572 21.53 -7.20 -9.62
N PHE A 573 20.48 -6.38 -9.75
CA PHE A 573 20.55 -5.00 -9.26
C PHE A 573 20.72 -4.93 -7.73
N ILE A 574 20.03 -5.77 -6.98
CA ILE A 574 20.24 -5.90 -5.53
C ILE A 574 21.67 -6.32 -5.22
N GLN A 575 22.16 -7.37 -5.87
CA GLN A 575 23.51 -7.88 -5.70
C GLN A 575 24.56 -6.80 -5.98
N HIS A 576 24.37 -6.04 -7.07
CA HIS A 576 25.26 -4.94 -7.43
C HIS A 576 25.31 -3.83 -6.37
N ILE A 577 24.15 -3.38 -5.88
CA ILE A 577 24.07 -2.36 -4.82
C ILE A 577 24.78 -2.85 -3.54
N ILE A 578 24.54 -4.10 -3.14
CA ILE A 578 25.19 -4.68 -1.96
C ILE A 578 26.71 -4.81 -2.20
N HIS A 579 27.13 -5.20 -3.40
CA HIS A 579 28.56 -5.26 -3.74
C HIS A 579 29.22 -3.88 -3.59
N LEU A 580 28.61 -2.83 -4.15
CA LEU A 580 29.10 -1.46 -4.00
C LEU A 580 29.18 -1.03 -2.51
N SER A 581 28.20 -1.42 -1.70
CA SER A 581 28.16 -1.05 -0.27
C SER A 581 29.25 -1.73 0.58
N LYS A 582 29.80 -2.86 0.11
CA LYS A 582 30.78 -3.66 0.88
C LYS A 582 32.21 -3.55 0.37
N PHE A 583 32.37 -3.47 -0.95
CA PHE A 583 33.65 -3.69 -1.65
C PHE A 583 34.12 -2.49 -2.49
N SER A 584 33.51 -1.32 -2.33
CA SER A 584 33.93 -0.11 -3.03
C SER A 584 34.23 1.04 -2.06
N ASP A 585 34.68 2.18 -2.59
CA ASP A 585 34.87 3.41 -1.84
C ASP A 585 33.55 4.02 -1.31
N LEU A 586 32.40 3.40 -1.59
CA LEU A 586 31.10 3.74 -0.97
C LEU A 586 30.83 2.97 0.31
N LYS A 587 31.76 2.10 0.76
CA LYS A 587 31.67 1.42 2.06
C LYS A 587 31.56 2.47 3.19
N GLY A 588 30.53 2.36 4.03
CA GLY A 588 30.24 3.35 5.08
C GLY A 588 29.39 4.54 4.64
N HIS A 589 29.04 4.63 3.35
CA HIS A 589 28.19 5.70 2.77
C HIS A 589 26.98 5.16 2.01
N LEU A 590 27.04 3.92 1.54
CA LEU A 590 25.94 3.21 0.89
C LEU A 590 25.54 1.99 1.71
N PHE A 591 24.25 1.84 1.95
CA PHE A 591 23.69 0.75 2.78
C PHE A 591 22.49 0.11 2.10
N PHE A 592 22.38 -1.20 2.21
CA PHE A 592 21.20 -1.96 1.76
C PHE A 592 20.53 -2.61 2.97
N ILE A 593 19.25 -2.28 3.20
CA ILE A 593 18.42 -2.88 4.24
C ILE A 593 17.58 -3.99 3.61
N GLU A 594 17.82 -5.22 4.03
CA GLU A 594 17.07 -6.38 3.56
C GLU A 594 15.67 -6.48 4.17
N ASN A 595 14.85 -7.34 3.59
CA ASN A 595 13.48 -7.63 3.98
C ASN A 595 12.59 -6.40 4.02
N TYR A 596 12.55 -5.67 2.90
CA TYR A 596 11.68 -4.53 2.72
C TYR A 596 10.21 -4.91 2.89
N ASP A 597 9.52 -4.23 3.78
CA ASP A 597 8.10 -4.38 4.10
C ASP A 597 7.47 -3.01 4.44
N VAL A 598 6.22 -3.00 4.89
CA VAL A 598 5.49 -1.78 5.26
C VAL A 598 6.19 -1.04 6.41
N HIS A 599 6.74 -1.77 7.39
CA HIS A 599 7.46 -1.17 8.52
C HIS A 599 8.75 -0.47 8.07
N VAL A 600 9.58 -1.15 7.27
CA VAL A 600 10.81 -0.56 6.69
C VAL A 600 10.46 0.65 5.83
N ALA A 601 9.42 0.54 4.99
CA ALA A 601 8.95 1.64 4.17
C ALA A 601 8.59 2.87 5.01
N ARG A 602 7.82 2.70 6.10
CA ARG A 602 7.41 3.78 7.00
C ARG A 602 8.60 4.46 7.67
N GLN A 603 9.63 3.71 8.08
CA GLN A 603 10.86 4.27 8.62
C GLN A 603 11.61 5.10 7.57
N MET A 604 11.76 4.59 6.36
CA MET A 604 12.52 5.26 5.30
C MET A 604 11.84 6.53 4.78
N VAL A 605 10.54 6.48 4.43
CA VAL A 605 9.82 7.68 3.92
C VAL A 605 9.70 8.79 4.96
N SER A 606 9.79 8.46 6.25
CA SER A 606 9.75 9.45 7.32
C SER A 606 11.13 10.02 7.64
N GLY A 607 12.18 9.22 7.57
CA GLY A 607 13.50 9.58 8.07
C GLY A 607 14.49 10.05 7.01
N CYS A 608 14.38 9.63 5.74
CA CYS A 608 15.21 10.15 4.66
C CYS A 608 14.93 11.65 4.44
N ASP A 609 15.95 12.40 4.02
CA ASP A 609 15.79 13.80 3.65
C ASP A 609 15.31 13.93 2.20
N VAL A 610 15.82 13.05 1.34
CA VAL A 610 15.45 12.95 -0.07
C VAL A 610 14.96 11.55 -0.40
N TRP A 611 13.87 11.50 -1.13
CA TRP A 611 13.32 10.29 -1.70
C TRP A 611 13.58 10.24 -3.20
N LEU A 612 14.47 9.34 -3.62
CA LEU A 612 14.89 9.21 -5.00
C LEU A 612 13.95 8.30 -5.79
N ASN A 613 13.42 8.82 -6.91
CA ASN A 613 12.65 8.06 -7.90
C ASN A 613 13.19 8.33 -9.30
N ASN A 614 13.74 7.30 -9.93
CA ASN A 614 14.35 7.40 -11.26
C ASN A 614 13.83 6.34 -12.24
N PRO A 615 12.49 6.17 -12.37
CA PRO A 615 11.94 5.22 -13.32
C PRO A 615 12.27 5.63 -14.75
N ARG A 616 12.29 4.65 -15.67
CA ARG A 616 12.37 4.93 -17.10
C ARG A 616 11.00 5.44 -17.57
N ARG A 617 10.94 6.69 -18.03
CA ARG A 617 9.72 7.30 -18.54
C ARG A 617 9.30 6.72 -19.89
N PRO A 618 8.00 6.44 -20.15
CA PRO A 618 6.82 6.67 -19.31
C PRO A 618 6.34 5.41 -18.58
N LEU A 619 7.23 4.59 -18.02
CA LEU A 619 6.92 3.27 -17.48
C LEU A 619 6.44 3.26 -16.02
N GLU A 620 6.39 4.41 -15.36
CA GLU A 620 5.78 4.53 -14.02
C GLU A 620 4.32 4.98 -14.15
N ALA A 621 3.37 4.06 -14.01
CA ALA A 621 1.95 4.37 -14.15
C ALA A 621 1.48 5.48 -13.18
N SER A 622 1.93 5.43 -11.94
CA SER A 622 1.71 6.47 -10.95
C SER A 622 2.91 6.58 -10.02
N GLY A 623 3.27 5.51 -9.32
CA GLY A 623 4.10 5.55 -8.13
C GLY A 623 3.29 6.08 -6.94
N THR A 624 3.54 5.54 -5.74
CA THR A 624 2.90 6.01 -4.50
C THR A 624 3.89 6.20 -3.37
N SER A 625 5.14 5.74 -3.53
CA SER A 625 6.14 5.79 -2.45
C SER A 625 6.50 7.23 -2.08
N GLY A 626 6.70 8.10 -3.07
CA GLY A 626 7.02 9.51 -2.86
C GLY A 626 5.87 10.34 -2.27
N MET A 627 4.61 9.94 -2.49
CA MET A 627 3.44 10.60 -1.90
C MET A 627 3.43 10.53 -0.36
N LYS A 628 4.05 9.49 0.21
CA LYS A 628 4.18 9.26 1.66
C LYS A 628 5.15 10.22 2.35
N CYS A 629 5.97 10.90 1.57
CA CYS A 629 7.07 11.73 2.07
C CYS A 629 6.60 13.09 2.62
N GLY A 630 5.61 13.70 1.98
CA GLY A 630 5.20 15.08 2.26
C GLY A 630 4.82 15.33 3.73
N SER A 631 4.05 14.43 4.34
CA SER A 631 3.63 14.55 5.75
C SER A 631 4.77 14.51 6.76
N HIS A 632 5.95 14.05 6.35
CA HIS A 632 7.16 13.93 7.17
C HIS A 632 8.21 15.00 6.87
N GLY A 633 8.03 15.76 5.79
CA GLY A 633 9.02 16.74 5.32
C GLY A 633 10.23 16.10 4.63
N CYS A 634 10.13 14.88 4.13
CA CYS A 634 11.06 14.29 3.19
C CYS A 634 10.74 14.82 1.79
N LEU A 635 11.74 15.28 1.03
CA LEU A 635 11.54 15.87 -0.29
C LEU A 635 11.74 14.85 -1.40
N ASN A 636 10.87 14.88 -2.40
CA ASN A 636 11.03 14.06 -3.59
C ASN A 636 12.10 14.63 -4.52
N MET A 637 12.94 13.74 -5.05
CA MET A 637 13.84 13.97 -6.18
C MET A 637 13.51 12.91 -7.23
N SER A 638 12.79 13.29 -8.27
CA SER A 638 12.18 12.31 -9.18
C SER A 638 12.20 12.74 -10.63
N ILE A 639 12.29 11.75 -11.51
CA ILE A 639 11.98 11.92 -12.92
C ILE A 639 10.50 12.32 -13.07
N MET A 640 10.22 13.15 -14.07
CA MET A 640 8.88 13.66 -14.38
C MET A 640 8.03 12.57 -15.04
N ASP A 641 7.62 11.58 -14.21
CA ASP A 641 6.81 10.43 -14.63
C ASP A 641 5.73 10.15 -13.56
N GLY A 642 4.67 9.48 -13.96
CA GLY A 642 3.56 9.13 -13.08
C GLY A 642 2.98 10.36 -12.36
N TRP A 643 2.76 10.22 -11.04
CA TRP A 643 2.16 11.26 -10.19
C TRP A 643 3.02 12.53 -10.07
N TRP A 644 4.38 12.41 -10.19
CA TRP A 644 5.27 13.55 -9.99
C TRP A 644 5.09 14.63 -11.06
N ARG A 645 4.67 14.23 -12.26
CA ARG A 645 4.32 15.17 -13.33
C ARG A 645 3.16 16.11 -12.96
N GLU A 646 2.23 15.62 -12.14
CA GLU A 646 1.10 16.41 -11.63
C GLU A 646 1.45 17.15 -10.32
N GLY A 647 2.35 16.58 -9.51
CA GLY A 647 2.66 17.06 -8.17
C GLY A 647 3.75 18.12 -8.12
N TYR A 648 4.71 18.10 -9.04
CA TYR A 648 5.84 19.02 -9.00
C TYR A 648 5.45 20.42 -9.49
N ASP A 649 5.65 21.44 -8.64
CA ASP A 649 5.32 22.83 -8.92
C ASP A 649 6.56 23.74 -9.07
N GLY A 650 7.77 23.18 -9.12
CA GLY A 650 9.04 23.90 -9.14
C GLY A 650 9.62 24.24 -7.76
N THR A 651 8.79 24.19 -6.70
CA THR A 651 9.18 24.66 -5.36
C THR A 651 9.04 23.60 -4.27
N ASN A 652 8.35 22.50 -4.51
CA ASN A 652 7.97 21.48 -3.52
C ASN A 652 8.82 20.20 -3.55
N GLY A 653 9.95 20.22 -4.23
CA GLY A 653 10.87 19.10 -4.39
C GLY A 653 11.92 19.39 -5.45
N PHE A 654 12.40 18.33 -6.12
CA PHE A 654 13.43 18.40 -7.15
C PHE A 654 13.04 17.52 -8.35
N SER A 655 13.17 18.07 -9.58
CA SER A 655 12.88 17.36 -10.82
C SER A 655 14.16 16.89 -11.50
N ILE A 656 14.18 15.65 -11.94
CA ILE A 656 15.29 15.06 -12.72
C ILE A 656 14.92 15.08 -14.21
N GLY A 657 15.73 15.77 -15.00
CA GLY A 657 15.57 15.80 -16.46
C GLY A 657 14.41 16.69 -16.92
N ASP A 658 14.10 16.51 -18.17
CA ASP A 658 13.06 17.25 -18.91
C ASP A 658 12.07 16.32 -19.60
N ASP A 659 11.14 16.86 -20.37
CA ASP A 659 10.13 16.13 -21.11
C ASP A 659 10.61 15.55 -22.47
N THR A 660 11.91 15.61 -22.77
CA THR A 660 12.45 15.10 -24.04
C THR A 660 12.37 13.56 -24.10
N HIS A 661 12.14 13.04 -25.31
CA HIS A 661 12.13 11.61 -25.58
C HIS A 661 13.46 11.24 -26.28
N PRO A 662 14.40 10.60 -25.57
CA PRO A 662 15.66 10.15 -26.17
C PRO A 662 15.42 9.08 -27.24
N ALA A 663 16.36 8.99 -28.20
CA ALA A 663 16.25 8.08 -29.34
C ALA A 663 16.44 6.59 -28.96
N SER A 664 17.09 6.32 -27.82
CA SER A 664 17.31 4.94 -27.33
C SER A 664 17.25 4.88 -25.81
N ILE A 665 17.10 3.66 -25.28
CA ILE A 665 17.11 3.37 -23.84
C ILE A 665 18.47 3.76 -23.22
N GLU A 666 19.56 3.47 -23.88
CA GLU A 666 20.92 3.77 -23.44
C GLU A 666 21.14 5.27 -23.35
N GLU A 667 20.66 6.02 -24.32
CA GLU A 667 20.71 7.48 -24.32
C GLU A 667 19.88 8.06 -23.19
N GLN A 668 18.68 7.52 -22.94
CA GLN A 668 17.83 7.90 -21.83
C GLN A 668 18.53 7.66 -20.48
N ASP A 669 19.10 6.47 -20.29
CA ASP A 669 19.78 6.11 -19.04
C ASP A 669 21.00 7.00 -18.81
N ARG A 670 21.79 7.29 -19.84
CA ARG A 670 22.95 8.18 -19.77
C ARG A 670 22.57 9.61 -19.39
N ARG A 671 21.54 10.17 -20.04
CA ARG A 671 21.03 11.53 -19.77
C ARG A 671 20.44 11.65 -18.38
N ASP A 672 19.60 10.68 -17.98
CA ASP A 672 18.95 10.67 -16.68
C ASP A 672 19.95 10.50 -15.54
N SER A 673 21.01 9.70 -15.73
CA SER A 673 22.11 9.59 -14.77
C SER A 673 22.85 10.92 -14.59
N ALA A 674 23.20 11.59 -15.71
CA ALA A 674 23.85 12.88 -15.67
C ALA A 674 22.98 13.96 -15.03
N ASN A 675 21.68 14.00 -15.37
CA ASN A 675 20.72 14.93 -14.77
C ASN A 675 20.49 14.65 -13.28
N THR A 676 20.44 13.37 -12.87
CA THR A 676 20.34 13.00 -11.45
C THR A 676 21.52 13.55 -10.67
N PHE A 677 22.73 13.38 -11.17
CA PHE A 677 23.95 13.90 -10.55
C PHE A 677 23.94 15.43 -10.51
N LYS A 678 23.57 16.08 -11.61
CA LYS A 678 23.48 17.54 -11.70
C LYS A 678 22.52 18.11 -10.65
N VAL A 679 21.30 17.61 -10.59
CA VAL A 679 20.28 18.07 -9.60
C VAL A 679 20.78 17.86 -8.17
N LEU A 680 21.42 16.70 -7.91
CA LEU A 680 21.99 16.41 -6.60
C LEU A 680 23.04 17.44 -6.20
N THR A 681 23.96 17.79 -7.10
CA THR A 681 25.11 18.66 -6.80
C THR A 681 24.80 20.14 -6.86
N GLU A 682 23.95 20.57 -7.78
CA GLU A 682 23.67 22.00 -8.00
C GLU A 682 22.44 22.50 -7.21
N GLU A 683 21.51 21.61 -6.84
CA GLU A 683 20.28 22.01 -6.17
C GLU A 683 20.13 21.39 -4.76
N VAL A 684 20.17 20.05 -4.65
CA VAL A 684 19.83 19.33 -3.41
C VAL A 684 20.85 19.59 -2.32
N ILE A 685 22.14 19.32 -2.58
CA ILE A 685 23.22 19.47 -1.60
C ILE A 685 23.35 20.92 -1.15
N PRO A 686 23.42 21.92 -2.06
CA PRO A 686 23.47 23.33 -1.64
C PRO A 686 22.26 23.75 -0.81
N CYS A 687 21.05 23.37 -1.20
CA CYS A 687 19.82 23.71 -0.48
C CYS A 687 19.80 23.15 0.95
N PHE A 688 20.31 21.92 1.16
CA PHE A 688 20.36 21.28 2.48
C PHE A 688 21.47 21.85 3.39
N TYR A 689 22.64 22.18 2.83
CA TYR A 689 23.81 22.63 3.60
C TYR A 689 23.96 24.16 3.69
N ASN A 690 23.21 24.93 2.93
CA ASN A 690 23.16 26.39 3.08
C ASN A 690 22.34 26.77 4.31
N ARG A 691 23.03 26.90 5.46
CA ARG A 691 22.43 27.16 6.76
C ARG A 691 22.71 28.63 7.18
N ASP A 692 21.73 29.25 7.82
CA ASP A 692 21.90 30.57 8.43
C ASP A 692 22.80 30.52 9.66
N ALA A 693 23.01 31.67 10.31
CA ALA A 693 23.84 31.79 11.51
C ALA A 693 23.34 30.94 12.70
N THR A 694 22.08 30.51 12.69
CA THR A 694 21.47 29.61 13.70
C THR A 694 21.55 28.14 13.31
N GLY A 695 22.14 27.78 12.16
CA GLY A 695 22.29 26.44 11.67
C GLY A 695 21.04 25.90 10.96
N ILE A 696 20.09 26.75 10.60
CA ILE A 696 18.82 26.37 10.00
C ILE A 696 18.85 26.50 8.46
N PRO A 697 18.50 25.46 7.67
CA PRO A 697 18.43 25.51 6.21
C PRO A 697 17.10 26.10 5.74
N ARG A 698 16.95 27.42 5.74
CA ARG A 698 15.69 28.14 5.46
C ARG A 698 15.10 27.79 4.08
N GLN A 699 15.93 27.70 3.04
CA GLN A 699 15.46 27.33 1.70
C GLN A 699 14.93 25.91 1.66
N TRP A 700 15.59 24.97 2.34
CA TRP A 700 15.14 23.60 2.48
C TRP A 700 13.77 23.53 3.15
N LEU A 701 13.61 24.21 4.28
CA LEU A 701 12.34 24.24 5.02
C LEU A 701 11.22 24.90 4.23
N GLY A 702 11.53 25.90 3.39
CA GLY A 702 10.59 26.47 2.43
C GLY A 702 10.01 25.40 1.49
N LYS A 703 10.87 24.55 0.90
CA LYS A 703 10.43 23.41 0.07
C LYS A 703 9.63 22.37 0.88
N VAL A 704 10.03 22.08 2.12
CA VAL A 704 9.30 21.17 3.02
C VAL A 704 7.88 21.68 3.28
N ARG A 705 7.72 22.94 3.63
CA ARG A 705 6.41 23.57 3.85
C ARG A 705 5.55 23.53 2.58
N ARG A 706 6.17 23.82 1.44
CA ARG A 706 5.47 23.76 0.16
C ARG A 706 5.02 22.35 -0.18
N ALA A 707 5.87 21.33 0.04
CA ALA A 707 5.51 19.93 -0.15
C ALA A 707 4.35 19.51 0.76
N MET A 708 4.35 19.93 2.03
CA MET A 708 3.25 19.66 2.96
C MET A 708 1.92 20.22 2.46
N THR A 709 1.90 21.46 1.99
CA THR A 709 0.66 22.14 1.59
C THR A 709 0.11 21.70 0.25
N THR A 710 0.98 21.31 -0.69
CA THR A 710 0.56 20.96 -2.06
C THR A 710 0.39 19.47 -2.26
N LEU A 711 1.32 18.64 -1.74
CA LEU A 711 1.35 17.23 -2.07
C LEU A 711 0.47 16.38 -1.16
N VAL A 712 0.43 16.66 0.15
CA VAL A 712 -0.29 15.79 1.10
C VAL A 712 -1.79 15.75 0.84
N PRO A 713 -2.50 16.88 0.75
CA PRO A 713 -3.95 16.84 0.49
C PRO A 713 -4.27 16.36 -0.94
N GLN A 714 -3.47 16.77 -1.94
CA GLN A 714 -3.70 16.41 -3.33
C GLN A 714 -3.54 14.89 -3.58
N PHE A 715 -2.56 14.26 -2.93
CA PHE A 715 -2.25 12.84 -3.14
C PHE A 715 -2.66 11.97 -1.93
N SER A 716 -3.74 12.33 -1.25
CA SER A 716 -4.39 11.51 -0.23
C SER A 716 -5.39 10.52 -0.86
N THR A 717 -5.51 9.32 -0.27
CA THR A 717 -6.59 8.39 -0.66
C THR A 717 -7.97 8.92 -0.26
N TRP A 718 -8.07 9.82 0.68
CA TRP A 718 -9.31 10.52 1.00
C TRP A 718 -9.86 11.27 -0.22
N ARG A 719 -9.03 12.12 -0.86
CA ARG A 719 -9.38 12.80 -2.12
C ARG A 719 -9.66 11.78 -3.23
N MET A 720 -8.80 10.75 -3.38
CA MET A 720 -8.90 9.73 -4.42
C MET A 720 -10.23 8.98 -4.35
N VAL A 721 -10.65 8.51 -3.18
CA VAL A 721 -11.91 7.76 -2.99
C VAL A 721 -13.13 8.66 -3.20
N GLN A 722 -13.08 9.93 -2.77
CA GLN A 722 -14.12 10.90 -3.09
C GLN A 722 -14.24 11.11 -4.61
N GLU A 723 -13.13 11.17 -5.32
CA GLU A 723 -13.11 11.35 -6.77
C GLU A 723 -13.69 10.11 -7.49
N TYR A 724 -13.30 8.89 -7.08
CA TYR A 724 -13.92 7.65 -7.56
C TYR A 724 -15.43 7.65 -7.31
N THR A 725 -15.86 8.07 -6.13
CA THR A 725 -17.29 8.12 -5.76
C THR A 725 -18.05 9.04 -6.69
N ARG A 726 -17.59 10.27 -6.86
CA ARG A 726 -18.26 11.28 -7.72
C ARG A 726 -18.24 10.93 -9.21
N LYS A 727 -17.13 10.35 -9.70
CA LYS A 727 -16.96 10.04 -11.13
C LYS A 727 -17.60 8.71 -11.53
N TYR A 728 -17.56 7.70 -10.64
CA TYR A 728 -17.78 6.33 -11.06
C TYR A 728 -18.70 5.51 -10.15
N TYR A 729 -18.78 5.74 -8.83
CA TYR A 729 -19.57 4.88 -7.95
C TYR A 729 -21.03 5.30 -7.85
N GLN A 730 -21.32 6.58 -7.94
CA GLN A 730 -22.68 7.07 -7.95
C GLN A 730 -23.34 6.77 -9.30
N PRO A 731 -24.62 6.31 -9.31
CA PRO A 731 -25.37 6.20 -10.55
C PRO A 731 -25.52 7.58 -11.18
N LYS A 732 -25.26 7.66 -12.49
CA LYS A 732 -25.53 8.88 -13.27
C LYS A 732 -26.99 8.93 -13.65
#